data_110881a1b8a7ee7ae23eed876e95ee37
#
_entry.id   110881a1b8a7ee7ae23eed876e95ee37
#
_cell.length_a   1.000
_cell.length_b   1.000
_cell.length_c   1.000
_cell.angle_alpha   90.00
_cell.angle_beta   90.00
_cell.angle_gamma   90.00
#
_symmetry.space_group_name_H-M   'P 1'
#
loop_
_entity.id
_entity.type
_entity.pdbx_description
1 polymer ?
#
loop_
_entity_poly.entity_id
_entity_poly.type
_entity_poly.pdbx_seq_one_letter_code
_entity_poly.pdbx_strand_id
1 'polypeptide(L)'
;MTMFLTDSADITRIHFSSRLNLKQRSELGQFFTPALVARFMARQFSSLSGHINLLDPGAGVGSLAAAFVEQLLANPNEVKSCLITAYEVESAFISSLRQCLIECCTALKSRGIQANYCLHEESFIEAFKKINLPLFTTSSIKFTHAILNPPYKKIHSQSIEKKILSKLGIETGNLYSAFVWLTMLQLAEDGEIVAITPRSFCNGTYFRPFRKTFLESMALKKIHVFESRSAAFAEDNVLQENIIFHASKTKIKPDYVEITRNFETKLDDFSELRYIPYSKVVETNDSESFIHIVTNSLEDSLRVQMDKFSSTLDEMGLEVSTGPVVDFRLKSFLRTCLDEQNVPLLYPETVKPGKILFPPSNPRKAIAIEQNQQTSKWLVQSGWYVLIKRFSAKEEKRRVVAAVCSPLDAPALGIENHLNYYHAKGQGMNPDLARGLAAFLNSTLFDNYFRQFSGHTQINATDLRIIKYPCKDDLIRLGSQIGDSQFDQEQLDQVVHKTLSIMSEVTNAVRAAKRIEEALAILKDISAPREQQNERSALCLLALADIRPETPWNQATAPRRGITEMMDWFHDYYGKQYAPNTRETVRRQTMHQFVQMGIVVENPDRPDRPINSPKWCYQLHQQALSLLKSYGSEQWEEACRNYAVSVTNLLQARNRNIPMIPVTLPDGQAIEISSGGQNILIKDILESFCPRFTPGGRVLYVGDAGDKFIINETQKFREMGIELDPHGKMPDIVVHYQRKDWLVLIEAVTSHGPVNLKRHNELRQLFQSGGKGLVFVTAFPSRREMTRYLAEISWETEVWVADQPDHMIHFNGERFLGPYEDPENRS
;
A
#
# COMPACT_ATOMS: atom_id res chain seq x y z
N MET A 1 -13.93 29.67 9.41
CA MET A 1 -13.33 28.38 9.81
C MET A 1 -11.91 28.36 9.27
N THR A 2 -10.93 28.38 10.12
CA THR A 2 -9.51 28.39 9.70
C THR A 2 -9.24 27.03 9.06
N MET A 3 -8.93 27.04 7.77
CA MET A 3 -8.47 25.86 7.04
C MET A 3 -7.27 25.28 7.79
N PHE A 4 -7.20 23.96 8.00
CA PHE A 4 -6.04 23.34 8.62
C PHE A 4 -4.81 23.58 7.75
N LEU A 5 -3.68 23.91 8.36
CA LEU A 5 -2.42 24.22 7.66
C LEU A 5 -2.02 23.12 6.68
N THR A 6 -2.18 21.86 7.11
CA THR A 6 -1.85 20.70 6.29
C THR A 6 -2.77 20.57 5.07
N ASP A 7 -4.06 20.93 5.18
CA ASP A 7 -4.99 20.87 4.04
C ASP A 7 -4.68 21.96 3.01
N SER A 8 -4.26 23.15 3.46
CA SER A 8 -3.77 24.23 2.59
C SER A 8 -2.53 23.78 1.79
N ALA A 9 -1.57 23.17 2.48
CA ALA A 9 -0.39 22.60 1.84
C ALA A 9 -0.74 21.48 0.86
N ASP A 10 -1.76 20.64 1.18
CA ASP A 10 -2.18 19.52 0.33
C ASP A 10 -2.86 19.98 -0.96
N ILE A 11 -3.66 21.05 -0.92
CA ILE A 11 -4.22 21.66 -2.14
C ILE A 11 -3.10 22.14 -3.06
N THR A 12 -2.11 22.81 -2.48
CA THR A 12 -0.93 23.28 -3.21
C THR A 12 -0.17 22.10 -3.82
N ARG A 13 0.01 21.02 -3.06
CA ARG A 13 0.59 19.75 -3.50
C ARG A 13 -0.15 19.16 -4.70
N ILE A 14 -1.47 19.05 -4.62
CA ILE A 14 -2.31 18.50 -5.71
C ILE A 14 -2.16 19.35 -6.97
N HIS A 15 -2.15 20.68 -6.84
CA HIS A 15 -1.96 21.59 -7.95
C HIS A 15 -0.62 21.38 -8.68
N PHE A 16 0.49 21.22 -7.94
CA PHE A 16 1.78 20.92 -8.54
C PHE A 16 1.83 19.50 -9.10
N SER A 17 1.23 18.53 -8.39
CA SER A 17 1.15 17.16 -8.82
C SER A 17 0.45 16.98 -10.16
N SER A 18 -0.61 17.74 -10.45
CA SER A 18 -1.33 17.67 -11.73
C SER A 18 -0.56 18.26 -12.93
N ARG A 19 0.40 19.14 -12.67
CA ARG A 19 1.19 19.84 -13.72
C ARG A 19 2.50 19.14 -14.07
N LEU A 20 3.05 18.32 -13.17
CA LEU A 20 4.29 17.59 -13.39
C LEU A 20 4.01 16.25 -14.08
N ASN A 21 4.70 15.97 -15.18
CA ASN A 21 4.62 14.68 -15.87
C ASN A 21 5.20 13.57 -14.97
N LEU A 22 4.53 12.42 -14.91
CA LEU A 22 4.97 11.23 -14.15
C LEU A 22 6.44 10.84 -14.40
N LYS A 23 6.91 11.02 -15.63
CA LYS A 23 8.31 10.75 -16.01
C LYS A 23 9.28 11.71 -15.34
N GLN A 24 8.96 13.00 -15.28
CA GLN A 24 9.79 14.03 -14.61
C GLN A 24 9.84 13.82 -13.11
N ARG A 25 8.72 13.44 -12.46
CA ARG A 25 8.68 13.09 -11.03
C ARG A 25 9.57 11.88 -10.71
N SER A 26 9.48 10.83 -11.52
CA SER A 26 10.31 9.63 -11.36
C SER A 26 11.81 9.93 -11.55
N GLU A 27 12.15 10.81 -12.48
CA GLU A 27 13.54 11.24 -12.73
C GLU A 27 14.10 12.08 -11.59
N LEU A 28 13.27 12.90 -10.93
CA LEU A 28 13.67 13.67 -9.76
C LEU A 28 13.61 12.85 -8.46
N GLY A 29 12.88 11.73 -8.44
CA GLY A 29 12.65 10.92 -7.24
C GLY A 29 11.84 11.65 -6.17
N GLN A 30 11.06 12.68 -6.56
CA GLN A 30 10.28 13.51 -5.68
C GLN A 30 8.83 13.02 -5.61
N PHE A 31 8.41 12.62 -4.41
CA PHE A 31 7.05 12.22 -4.11
C PHE A 31 6.53 13.06 -2.95
N PHE A 32 5.49 13.82 -3.21
CA PHE A 32 4.91 14.68 -2.18
C PHE A 32 4.13 13.86 -1.16
N THR A 33 4.19 14.28 0.10
CA THR A 33 3.47 13.60 1.20
C THR A 33 2.02 14.06 1.26
N PRO A 34 1.02 13.17 1.08
CA PRO A 34 -0.39 13.50 1.26
C PRO A 34 -0.69 13.94 2.70
N ALA A 35 -1.72 14.80 2.89
CA ALA A 35 -2.08 15.35 4.20
C ALA A 35 -2.28 14.28 5.28
N LEU A 36 -2.95 13.17 4.96
CA LEU A 36 -3.18 12.06 5.90
C LEU A 36 -1.86 11.44 6.37
N VAL A 37 -0.92 11.21 5.45
CA VAL A 37 0.40 10.65 5.77
C VAL A 37 1.21 11.65 6.59
N ALA A 38 1.19 12.93 6.23
CA ALA A 38 1.90 13.98 6.95
C ALA A 38 1.42 14.10 8.40
N ARG A 39 0.11 14.13 8.64
CA ARG A 39 -0.49 14.13 10.00
C ARG A 39 -0.14 12.87 10.77
N PHE A 40 -0.17 11.71 10.13
CA PHE A 40 0.23 10.46 10.76
C PHE A 40 1.70 10.51 11.19
N MET A 41 2.60 10.98 10.34
CA MET A 41 4.02 11.14 10.66
C MET A 41 4.23 12.10 11.84
N ALA A 42 3.53 13.23 11.86
CA ALA A 42 3.62 14.21 12.94
C ALA A 42 3.19 13.64 14.31
N ARG A 43 2.20 12.74 14.33
CA ARG A 43 1.72 12.06 15.55
C ARG A 43 2.69 11.00 16.10
N GLN A 44 3.73 10.62 15.34
CA GLN A 44 4.67 9.60 15.79
C GLN A 44 5.67 10.11 16.81
N PHE A 45 5.89 11.40 16.91
CA PHE A 45 6.79 11.99 17.92
C PHE A 45 6.33 11.70 19.34
N SER A 46 7.30 11.48 20.23
CA SER A 46 7.02 11.11 21.64
C SER A 46 6.95 12.33 22.56
N SER A 47 7.72 13.38 22.29
CA SER A 47 7.82 14.57 23.15
C SER A 47 7.75 15.84 22.31
N LEU A 48 6.71 16.64 22.51
CA LEU A 48 6.49 17.91 21.83
C LEU A 48 6.34 19.02 22.89
N SER A 49 7.45 19.36 23.57
CA SER A 49 7.44 20.33 24.67
C SER A 49 8.69 21.21 24.67
N GLY A 50 8.64 22.34 25.37
CA GLY A 50 9.75 23.24 25.58
C GLY A 50 10.17 24.02 24.33
N HIS A 51 11.46 24.02 24.02
CA HIS A 51 12.03 24.71 22.87
C HIS A 51 12.25 23.71 21.73
N ILE A 52 11.53 23.88 20.64
CA ILE A 52 11.53 22.99 19.47
C ILE A 52 12.33 23.61 18.35
N ASN A 53 13.32 22.88 17.86
CA ASN A 53 14.06 23.18 16.64
C ASN A 53 13.74 22.05 15.64
N LEU A 54 12.84 22.32 14.70
CA LEU A 54 12.42 21.37 13.66
C LEU A 54 13.32 21.49 12.44
N LEU A 55 13.72 20.35 11.88
CA LEU A 55 14.36 20.22 10.58
C LEU A 55 13.43 19.48 9.59
N ASP A 56 13.21 20.08 8.43
CA ASP A 56 12.53 19.49 7.27
C ASP A 56 13.48 19.58 6.04
N PRO A 57 14.35 18.57 5.84
CA PRO A 57 15.33 18.59 4.76
C PRO A 57 14.73 18.04 3.46
N GLY A 58 14.24 18.88 2.59
CA GLY A 58 13.52 18.51 1.36
C GLY A 58 12.02 18.72 1.53
N ALA A 59 11.67 19.95 1.96
CA ALA A 59 10.34 20.28 2.47
C ALA A 59 9.23 20.32 1.39
N GLY A 60 9.58 20.36 0.10
CA GLY A 60 8.61 20.46 -0.98
C GLY A 60 7.72 21.69 -0.82
N VAL A 61 6.41 21.48 -0.69
CA VAL A 61 5.44 22.57 -0.46
C VAL A 61 5.15 22.83 1.04
N GLY A 62 5.83 22.11 1.97
CA GLY A 62 5.72 22.32 3.42
C GLY A 62 4.69 21.44 4.12
N SER A 63 4.18 20.38 3.48
CA SER A 63 3.14 19.51 4.07
C SER A 63 3.55 18.89 5.41
N LEU A 64 4.81 18.46 5.57
CA LEU A 64 5.31 17.86 6.81
C LEU A 64 5.46 18.90 7.93
N ALA A 65 6.02 20.08 7.61
CA ALA A 65 6.14 21.18 8.56
C ALA A 65 4.75 21.63 9.03
N ALA A 66 3.77 21.77 8.12
CA ALA A 66 2.39 22.13 8.45
C ALA A 66 1.74 21.12 9.40
N ALA A 67 1.86 19.82 9.11
CA ALA A 67 1.33 18.75 9.95
C ALA A 67 1.98 18.71 11.34
N PHE A 68 3.29 18.94 11.40
CA PHE A 68 4.01 19.03 12.67
C PHE A 68 3.50 20.20 13.51
N VAL A 69 3.32 21.39 12.90
CA VAL A 69 2.77 22.56 13.59
C VAL A 69 1.34 22.33 14.06
N GLU A 70 0.48 21.67 13.27
CA GLU A 70 -0.88 21.27 13.73
C GLU A 70 -0.80 20.41 15.00
N GLN A 71 0.16 19.49 15.07
CA GLN A 71 0.34 18.65 16.26
C GLN A 71 0.80 19.47 17.50
N LEU A 72 1.65 20.49 17.30
CA LEU A 72 2.02 21.44 18.38
C LEU A 72 0.82 22.25 18.87
N LEU A 73 -0.05 22.69 17.95
CA LEU A 73 -1.24 23.47 18.28
C LEU A 73 -2.31 22.65 19.03
N ALA A 74 -2.24 21.33 19.01
CA ALA A 74 -3.12 20.47 19.81
C ALA A 74 -2.82 20.59 21.32
N ASN A 75 -1.53 20.81 21.71
CA ASN A 75 -1.07 20.96 23.10
C ASN A 75 -0.18 22.20 23.25
N PRO A 76 -0.67 23.43 22.98
CA PRO A 76 0.15 24.61 22.87
C PRO A 76 0.83 25.05 24.18
N ASN A 77 0.28 24.67 25.34
CA ASN A 77 0.79 25.09 26.65
C ASN A 77 2.12 24.40 27.01
N GLU A 78 2.48 23.32 26.36
CA GLU A 78 3.74 22.60 26.62
C GLU A 78 4.90 23.18 25.79
N VAL A 79 4.62 23.93 24.73
CA VAL A 79 5.60 24.47 23.78
C VAL A 79 5.91 25.92 24.07
N LYS A 80 7.19 26.25 24.31
CA LYS A 80 7.66 27.64 24.53
C LYS A 80 8.05 28.34 23.24
N SER A 81 8.78 27.67 22.39
CA SER A 81 9.19 28.21 21.09
C SER A 81 9.33 27.13 20.02
N CYS A 82 9.18 27.50 18.77
CA CYS A 82 9.41 26.64 17.61
C CYS A 82 10.21 27.39 16.53
N LEU A 83 11.39 26.86 16.16
CA LEU A 83 12.15 27.28 15.00
C LEU A 83 12.04 26.20 13.95
N ILE A 84 11.54 26.54 12.76
CA ILE A 84 11.40 25.61 11.63
C ILE A 84 12.53 25.90 10.64
N THR A 85 13.39 24.91 10.38
CA THR A 85 14.43 24.99 9.36
C THR A 85 14.06 24.06 8.20
N ALA A 86 13.87 24.62 7.02
CA ALA A 86 13.47 23.89 5.82
C ALA A 86 14.51 24.07 4.71
N TYR A 87 14.78 22.98 3.99
CA TYR A 87 15.62 22.99 2.78
C TYR A 87 14.76 22.58 1.59
N GLU A 88 14.87 23.32 0.49
CA GLU A 88 14.24 22.99 -0.78
C GLU A 88 15.11 23.50 -1.94
N VAL A 89 15.33 22.65 -2.94
CA VAL A 89 16.18 22.98 -4.11
C VAL A 89 15.37 23.39 -5.32
N GLU A 90 14.10 22.98 -5.39
CA GLU A 90 13.24 23.22 -6.54
C GLU A 90 12.58 24.60 -6.45
N SER A 91 13.02 25.50 -7.31
CA SER A 91 12.58 26.90 -7.31
C SER A 91 11.06 27.06 -7.47
N ALA A 92 10.40 26.14 -8.15
CA ALA A 92 8.95 26.16 -8.35
C ALA A 92 8.16 26.05 -7.04
N PHE A 93 8.72 25.45 -5.99
CA PHE A 93 8.04 25.22 -4.71
C PHE A 93 8.33 26.30 -3.67
N ILE A 94 9.41 27.07 -3.84
CA ILE A 94 9.92 28.02 -2.85
C ILE A 94 8.88 29.04 -2.41
N SER A 95 8.14 29.64 -3.33
CA SER A 95 7.13 30.64 -2.99
C SER A 95 5.99 30.04 -2.14
N SER A 96 5.51 28.85 -2.50
CA SER A 96 4.46 28.14 -1.78
C SER A 96 4.95 27.66 -0.41
N LEU A 97 6.16 27.11 -0.35
CA LEU A 97 6.80 26.70 0.90
C LEU A 97 6.96 27.88 1.87
N ARG A 98 7.45 29.01 1.37
CA ARG A 98 7.60 30.24 2.16
C ARG A 98 6.25 30.70 2.75
N GLN A 99 5.20 30.70 1.93
CA GLN A 99 3.85 31.03 2.39
C GLN A 99 3.36 30.06 3.48
N CYS A 100 3.52 28.76 3.29
CA CYS A 100 3.18 27.74 4.27
C CYS A 100 3.93 27.96 5.60
N LEU A 101 5.23 28.25 5.56
CA LEU A 101 6.03 28.50 6.76
C LEU A 101 5.60 29.79 7.49
N ILE A 102 5.20 30.83 6.77
CA ILE A 102 4.62 32.06 7.34
C ILE A 102 3.32 31.73 8.07
N GLU A 103 2.43 30.97 7.44
CA GLU A 103 1.15 30.53 8.03
C GLU A 103 1.37 29.70 9.28
N CYS A 104 2.30 28.74 9.25
CA CYS A 104 2.72 27.94 10.40
C CYS A 104 3.20 28.81 11.57
N CYS A 105 4.11 29.76 11.32
CA CYS A 105 4.60 30.68 12.34
C CYS A 105 3.50 31.59 12.88
N THR A 106 2.60 32.06 12.02
CA THR A 106 1.47 32.92 12.42
C THR A 106 0.50 32.15 13.33
N ALA A 107 0.17 30.92 13.00
CA ALA A 107 -0.68 30.06 13.79
C ALA A 107 -0.07 29.77 15.20
N LEU A 108 1.22 29.48 15.25
CA LEU A 108 1.91 29.29 16.54
C LEU A 108 1.91 30.58 17.39
N LYS A 109 2.23 31.72 16.79
CA LYS A 109 2.22 33.04 17.47
C LYS A 109 0.83 33.39 18.00
N SER A 110 -0.24 33.07 17.29
CA SER A 110 -1.62 33.30 17.73
C SER A 110 -1.99 32.52 19.00
N ARG A 111 -1.22 31.46 19.32
CA ARG A 111 -1.33 30.64 20.54
C ARG A 111 -0.29 30.99 21.62
N GLY A 112 0.44 32.08 21.46
CA GLY A 112 1.45 32.53 22.40
C GLY A 112 2.81 31.83 22.30
N ILE A 113 3.03 30.98 21.28
CA ILE A 113 4.29 30.26 21.05
C ILE A 113 5.23 31.18 20.26
N GLN A 114 6.46 31.38 20.73
CA GLN A 114 7.48 32.08 19.95
C GLN A 114 7.83 31.26 18.71
N ALA A 115 7.61 31.75 17.51
CA ALA A 115 7.84 31.00 16.30
C ALA A 115 8.60 31.80 15.24
N ASN A 116 9.55 31.12 14.58
CA ASN A 116 10.29 31.65 13.45
C ASN A 116 10.63 30.52 12.46
N TYR A 117 11.03 30.87 11.24
CA TYR A 117 11.51 29.90 10.27
C TYR A 117 12.80 30.35 9.59
N CYS A 118 13.57 29.38 9.11
CA CYS A 118 14.72 29.56 8.25
C CYS A 118 14.54 28.69 6.99
N LEU A 119 14.45 29.32 5.82
CA LEU A 119 14.30 28.65 4.54
C LEU A 119 15.62 28.73 3.77
N HIS A 120 16.19 27.56 3.47
CA HIS A 120 17.39 27.40 2.64
C HIS A 120 16.98 26.95 1.24
N GLU A 121 17.19 27.83 0.26
CA GLU A 121 16.91 27.58 -1.17
C GLU A 121 18.11 26.88 -1.83
N GLU A 122 18.53 25.76 -1.24
CA GLU A 122 19.69 24.98 -1.70
C GLU A 122 19.52 23.49 -1.35
N SER A 123 20.32 22.65 -2.01
CA SER A 123 20.38 21.22 -1.69
C SER A 123 20.85 20.98 -0.27
N PHE A 124 20.09 20.18 0.49
CA PHE A 124 20.45 19.81 1.85
C PHE A 124 21.84 19.16 1.96
N ILE A 125 22.18 18.28 0.98
CA ILE A 125 23.52 17.65 0.96
C ILE A 125 24.60 18.69 0.62
N GLU A 126 24.32 19.63 -0.30
CA GLU A 126 25.31 20.63 -0.69
C GLU A 126 25.59 21.68 0.38
N ALA A 127 24.63 21.95 1.25
CA ALA A 127 24.83 22.82 2.39
C ALA A 127 26.03 22.38 3.27
N PHE A 128 26.31 21.08 3.31
CA PHE A 128 27.44 20.51 4.03
C PHE A 128 28.83 20.79 3.41
N LYS A 129 28.89 21.29 2.16
CA LYS A 129 30.17 21.75 1.59
C LYS A 129 30.82 22.88 2.39
N LYS A 130 29.99 23.72 2.98
CA LYS A 130 30.40 24.94 3.69
C LYS A 130 30.84 24.65 5.12
N ILE A 131 30.64 23.41 5.60
CA ILE A 131 30.89 23.03 6.97
C ILE A 131 32.26 22.34 7.06
N ASN A 132 33.24 23.03 7.70
CA ASN A 132 34.52 22.41 8.04
C ASN A 132 34.33 21.41 9.19
N LEU A 133 34.68 20.14 8.99
CA LEU A 133 34.51 19.04 9.93
C LEU A 133 34.94 19.31 11.39
N PRO A 134 36.02 20.08 11.70
CA PRO A 134 36.39 20.36 13.08
C PRO A 134 35.42 21.27 13.84
N LEU A 135 34.57 22.02 13.15
CA LEU A 135 33.58 22.97 13.73
C LEU A 135 32.22 22.33 14.11
N PHE A 136 32.01 21.06 13.78
CA PHE A 136 30.78 20.33 14.23
C PHE A 136 30.66 20.20 15.73
N THR A 137 31.72 20.51 16.49
CA THR A 137 31.75 20.24 17.94
C THR A 137 31.33 21.41 18.82
N THR A 138 31.18 22.66 18.30
CA THR A 138 31.06 23.79 19.24
C THR A 138 30.04 24.90 18.95
N SER A 139 29.36 24.99 17.79
CA SER A 139 28.42 26.13 17.57
C SER A 139 27.29 25.94 16.56
N SER A 140 26.97 24.74 16.10
CA SER A 140 25.83 24.53 15.22
C SER A 140 24.54 24.32 16.02
N ILE A 141 23.47 25.01 15.64
CA ILE A 141 22.11 24.75 16.18
C ILE A 141 21.82 23.26 16.04
N LYS A 142 21.60 22.59 17.16
CA LYS A 142 21.17 21.19 17.17
C LYS A 142 19.66 21.13 17.02
N PHE A 143 19.16 20.21 16.19
CA PHE A 143 17.71 20.02 16.00
C PHE A 143 17.18 19.07 17.07
N THR A 144 16.07 19.44 17.66
CA THR A 144 15.36 18.57 18.62
C THR A 144 14.46 17.57 17.90
N HIS A 145 13.91 17.96 16.73
CA HIS A 145 13.00 17.16 15.93
C HIS A 145 13.37 17.26 14.44
N ALA A 146 13.20 16.17 13.73
CA ALA A 146 13.30 16.15 12.28
C ALA A 146 12.17 15.31 11.69
N ILE A 147 11.53 15.84 10.65
CA ILE A 147 10.48 15.15 9.90
C ILE A 147 10.83 15.19 8.42
N LEU A 148 10.85 14.03 7.74
CA LEU A 148 11.32 14.02 6.37
C LEU A 148 10.70 12.94 5.49
N ASN A 149 10.48 13.31 4.23
CA ASN A 149 10.24 12.41 3.10
C ASN A 149 11.35 12.67 2.06
N PRO A 150 12.50 12.03 2.18
CA PRO A 150 13.65 12.31 1.32
C PRO A 150 13.47 11.74 -0.10
N PRO A 151 14.18 12.26 -1.11
CA PRO A 151 14.07 11.79 -2.48
C PRO A 151 14.59 10.35 -2.64
N TYR A 152 13.84 9.49 -3.38
CA TYR A 152 14.15 8.07 -3.60
C TYR A 152 14.98 7.86 -4.88
N LYS A 153 16.20 8.39 -4.93
CA LYS A 153 17.08 8.31 -6.10
C LYS A 153 18.44 7.72 -5.75
N LYS A 154 19.01 6.97 -6.70
CA LYS A 154 20.41 6.49 -6.59
C LYS A 154 21.37 7.63 -6.77
N ILE A 155 22.45 7.62 -6.00
CA ILE A 155 23.56 8.58 -6.11
C ILE A 155 24.52 8.08 -7.17
N HIS A 156 24.78 8.89 -8.20
CA HIS A 156 25.76 8.55 -9.23
C HIS A 156 27.18 8.66 -8.68
N SER A 157 28.06 7.74 -9.09
CA SER A 157 29.45 7.65 -8.59
C SER A 157 30.28 8.93 -8.80
N GLN A 158 29.95 9.72 -9.81
CA GLN A 158 30.67 10.97 -10.15
C GLN A 158 29.92 12.23 -9.70
N SER A 159 28.77 12.11 -9.02
CA SER A 159 27.96 13.26 -8.62
C SER A 159 28.64 14.09 -7.52
N ILE A 160 28.18 15.34 -7.39
CA ILE A 160 28.65 16.27 -6.35
C ILE A 160 28.29 15.73 -4.96
N GLU A 161 27.08 15.18 -4.82
CA GLU A 161 26.60 14.59 -3.57
C GLU A 161 27.53 13.44 -3.14
N LYS A 162 27.94 12.56 -4.06
CA LYS A 162 28.85 11.45 -3.74
C LYS A 162 30.20 11.97 -3.21
N LYS A 163 30.73 13.04 -3.81
CA LYS A 163 31.98 13.66 -3.37
C LYS A 163 31.89 14.27 -1.98
N ILE A 164 30.75 14.92 -1.67
CA ILE A 164 30.50 15.51 -0.36
C ILE A 164 30.37 14.41 0.70
N LEU A 165 29.52 13.41 0.44
CA LEU A 165 29.28 12.29 1.36
C LEU A 165 30.57 11.50 1.65
N SER A 166 31.39 11.25 0.64
CA SER A 166 32.66 10.56 0.82
C SER A 166 33.64 11.35 1.72
N LYS A 167 33.68 12.69 1.60
CA LYS A 167 34.48 13.55 2.49
C LYS A 167 34.01 13.50 3.96
N LEU A 168 32.70 13.26 4.15
CA LEU A 168 32.11 13.11 5.47
C LEU A 168 32.22 11.68 6.01
N GLY A 169 32.82 10.75 5.28
CA GLY A 169 32.88 9.33 5.66
C GLY A 169 31.54 8.59 5.51
N ILE A 170 30.58 9.15 4.74
CA ILE A 170 29.24 8.57 4.55
C ILE A 170 29.24 7.69 3.32
N GLU A 171 29.13 6.39 3.52
CA GLU A 171 29.06 5.39 2.46
C GLU A 171 27.61 4.96 2.21
N THR A 172 26.99 5.57 1.22
CA THR A 172 25.65 5.17 0.76
C THR A 172 25.49 5.39 -0.74
N GLY A 173 24.60 4.61 -1.35
CA GLY A 173 24.28 4.68 -2.78
C GLY A 173 22.93 5.33 -3.09
N ASN A 174 22.16 5.78 -2.09
CA ASN A 174 20.82 6.36 -2.27
C ASN A 174 20.68 7.69 -1.52
N LEU A 175 19.95 8.63 -2.12
CA LEU A 175 19.73 9.93 -1.52
C LEU A 175 18.98 9.84 -0.19
N TYR A 176 17.92 9.01 -0.08
CA TYR A 176 17.12 8.93 1.14
C TYR A 176 17.96 8.53 2.37
N SER A 177 18.85 7.55 2.22
CA SER A 177 19.73 7.15 3.32
C SER A 177 20.81 8.20 3.63
N ALA A 178 21.27 8.97 2.62
CA ALA A 178 22.13 10.13 2.85
C ALA A 178 21.43 11.23 3.64
N PHE A 179 20.19 11.57 3.29
CA PHE A 179 19.39 12.56 4.02
C PHE A 179 19.18 12.16 5.48
N VAL A 180 18.74 10.91 5.72
CA VAL A 180 18.58 10.40 7.09
C VAL A 180 19.89 10.46 7.86
N TRP A 181 21.01 10.04 7.25
CA TRP A 181 22.32 10.05 7.92
C TRP A 181 22.77 11.46 8.29
N LEU A 182 22.69 12.41 7.36
CA LEU A 182 23.03 13.81 7.61
C LEU A 182 22.12 14.44 8.67
N THR A 183 20.84 14.09 8.68
CA THR A 183 19.89 14.53 9.71
C THR A 183 20.29 14.01 11.09
N MET A 184 20.65 12.73 11.21
CA MET A 184 21.12 12.13 12.46
C MET A 184 22.35 12.87 13.05
N LEU A 185 23.28 13.31 12.20
CA LEU A 185 24.45 14.07 12.63
C LEU A 185 24.09 15.42 13.24
N GLN A 186 23.00 16.05 12.76
CA GLN A 186 22.54 17.36 13.21
C GLN A 186 21.56 17.31 14.41
N LEU A 187 21.00 16.16 14.75
CA LEU A 187 20.13 16.02 15.91
C LEU A 187 20.88 16.28 17.22
N ALA A 188 20.20 16.89 18.18
CA ALA A 188 20.62 16.95 19.57
C ALA A 188 20.60 15.56 20.20
N GLU A 189 21.23 15.41 21.39
CA GLU A 189 21.00 14.23 22.24
C GLU A 189 19.51 14.20 22.58
N ASP A 190 18.92 13.00 22.57
CA ASP A 190 17.48 12.71 22.70
C ASP A 190 16.60 13.32 21.62
N GLY A 191 17.19 13.99 20.60
CA GLY A 191 16.45 14.51 19.46
C GLY A 191 15.77 13.38 18.66
N GLU A 192 14.57 13.64 18.16
CA GLU A 192 13.72 12.67 17.50
C GLU A 192 13.67 12.86 15.98
N ILE A 193 13.61 11.76 15.25
CA ILE A 193 13.41 11.73 13.81
C ILE A 193 12.20 10.86 13.42
N VAL A 194 11.34 11.40 12.58
CA VAL A 194 10.29 10.65 11.90
C VAL A 194 10.50 10.75 10.40
N ALA A 195 10.66 9.61 9.75
CA ALA A 195 10.92 9.60 8.32
C ALA A 195 10.09 8.52 7.61
N ILE A 196 9.63 8.85 6.40
CA ILE A 196 9.08 7.88 5.46
C ILE A 196 10.17 7.52 4.46
N THR A 197 10.45 6.23 4.31
CA THR A 197 11.54 5.72 3.46
C THR A 197 11.18 4.36 2.87
N PRO A 198 11.86 3.95 1.78
CA PRO A 198 11.77 2.57 1.32
C PRO A 198 12.23 1.58 2.41
N ARG A 199 11.48 0.48 2.57
CA ARG A 199 11.83 -0.62 3.51
C ARG A 199 13.20 -1.25 3.22
N SER A 200 13.71 -1.08 2.02
CA SER A 200 14.94 -1.73 1.54
C SER A 200 16.20 -1.45 2.39
N PHE A 201 16.25 -0.37 3.15
CA PHE A 201 17.38 -0.14 4.04
C PHE A 201 17.42 -1.12 5.21
N CYS A 202 16.29 -1.68 5.62
CA CYS A 202 16.20 -2.59 6.76
C CYS A 202 17.02 -3.88 6.56
N ASN A 203 17.13 -4.37 5.30
CA ASN A 203 17.75 -5.65 4.99
C ASN A 203 18.61 -5.66 3.72
N GLY A 204 18.63 -4.57 2.94
CA GLY A 204 19.46 -4.50 1.74
C GLY A 204 20.95 -4.48 2.06
N THR A 205 21.74 -5.31 1.37
CA THR A 205 23.17 -5.45 1.61
C THR A 205 23.96 -4.17 1.39
N TYR A 206 23.54 -3.34 0.42
CA TYR A 206 24.16 -2.04 0.14
C TYR A 206 23.98 -1.00 1.25
N PHE A 207 23.05 -1.24 2.19
CA PHE A 207 22.76 -0.32 3.28
C PHE A 207 23.41 -0.70 4.62
N ARG A 208 24.24 -1.74 4.65
CA ARG A 208 24.92 -2.19 5.87
C ARG A 208 25.69 -1.06 6.59
N PRO A 209 26.52 -0.24 5.94
CA PRO A 209 27.21 0.86 6.63
C PRO A 209 26.24 1.87 7.24
N PHE A 210 25.18 2.20 6.51
CA PHE A 210 24.12 3.09 7.00
C PHE A 210 23.39 2.48 8.21
N ARG A 211 22.94 1.22 8.11
CA ARG A 211 22.24 0.54 9.22
C ARG A 211 23.08 0.47 10.48
N LYS A 212 24.35 0.11 10.34
CA LYS A 212 25.28 0.04 11.46
C LYS A 212 25.35 1.37 12.19
N THR A 213 25.63 2.46 11.48
CA THR A 213 25.71 3.80 12.07
C THR A 213 24.36 4.25 12.65
N PHE A 214 23.25 3.95 11.96
CA PHE A 214 21.90 4.26 12.45
C PHE A 214 21.63 3.56 13.79
N LEU A 215 21.84 2.26 13.87
CA LEU A 215 21.56 1.46 15.06
C LEU A 215 22.53 1.74 16.22
N GLU A 216 23.75 2.18 15.93
CA GLU A 216 24.71 2.62 16.96
C GLU A 216 24.30 3.97 17.58
N SER A 217 23.76 4.89 16.75
CA SER A 217 23.51 6.28 17.15
C SER A 217 22.05 6.53 17.55
N MET A 218 21.11 5.77 17.00
CA MET A 218 19.68 5.99 17.16
C MET A 218 19.00 4.81 17.85
N ALA A 219 18.02 5.09 18.69
CA ALA A 219 17.12 4.10 19.27
C ALA A 219 15.81 4.08 18.46
N LEU A 220 15.57 3.00 17.75
CA LEU A 220 14.34 2.79 16.97
C LEU A 220 13.18 2.51 17.92
N LYS A 221 12.14 3.33 17.87
CA LYS A 221 10.98 3.25 18.79
C LYS A 221 9.73 2.70 18.10
N LYS A 222 9.46 3.18 16.87
CA LYS A 222 8.24 2.78 16.14
C LYS A 222 8.53 2.52 14.69
N ILE A 223 7.79 1.57 14.11
CA ILE A 223 7.78 1.29 12.67
C ILE A 223 6.33 1.15 12.22
N HIS A 224 5.95 1.87 11.19
CA HIS A 224 4.68 1.68 10.51
C HIS A 224 4.91 1.09 9.11
N VAL A 225 4.20 0.01 8.79
CA VAL A 225 4.31 -0.72 7.51
C VAL A 225 3.04 -0.53 6.69
N PHE A 226 3.20 -0.08 5.46
CA PHE A 226 2.10 -0.04 4.51
C PHE A 226 1.95 -1.40 3.83
N GLU A 227 0.74 -1.94 3.80
CA GLU A 227 0.48 -3.26 3.22
C GLU A 227 0.55 -3.25 1.70
N SER A 228 0.04 -2.20 1.08
CA SER A 228 0.09 -1.99 -0.36
C SER A 228 1.25 -1.09 -0.75
N ARG A 229 1.99 -1.45 -1.80
CA ARG A 229 3.05 -0.60 -2.39
C ARG A 229 2.55 0.77 -2.83
N SER A 230 1.27 0.87 -3.17
CA SER A 230 0.62 2.11 -3.58
C SER A 230 -0.08 2.84 -2.42
N ALA A 231 -0.21 2.27 -1.23
CA ALA A 231 -1.00 2.88 -0.15
C ALA A 231 -0.45 4.22 0.34
N ALA A 232 0.87 4.36 0.44
CA ALA A 232 1.51 5.61 0.88
C ALA A 232 1.41 6.73 -0.16
N PHE A 233 1.43 6.38 -1.45
CA PHE A 233 1.46 7.29 -2.59
C PHE A 233 0.56 6.77 -3.72
N ALA A 234 -0.72 6.53 -3.41
CA ALA A 234 -1.69 5.95 -4.34
C ALA A 234 -1.86 6.78 -5.63
N GLU A 235 -1.73 8.09 -5.52
CA GLU A 235 -1.86 9.03 -6.63
C GLU A 235 -0.61 9.06 -7.54
N ASP A 236 0.55 8.58 -7.08
CA ASP A 236 1.83 8.71 -7.77
C ASP A 236 2.36 7.39 -8.39
N ASN A 237 1.60 6.28 -8.32
CA ASN A 237 1.99 4.95 -8.82
C ASN A 237 3.38 4.47 -8.35
N VAL A 238 3.77 4.79 -7.11
CA VAL A 238 5.05 4.37 -6.53
C VAL A 238 4.99 2.90 -6.16
N LEU A 239 5.72 2.06 -6.87
CA LEU A 239 5.80 0.61 -6.66
C LEU A 239 6.89 0.21 -5.64
N GLN A 240 7.09 0.98 -4.56
CA GLN A 240 8.05 0.67 -3.51
C GLN A 240 7.36 0.40 -2.19
N GLU A 241 7.86 -0.57 -1.43
CA GLU A 241 7.43 -0.78 -0.05
C GLU A 241 8.04 0.30 0.82
N ASN A 242 7.21 1.22 1.27
CA ASN A 242 7.61 2.27 2.18
C ASN A 242 7.27 1.90 3.62
N ILE A 243 8.06 2.43 4.53
CA ILE A 243 7.79 2.41 5.97
C ILE A 243 7.92 3.82 6.53
N ILE A 244 7.19 4.09 7.60
CA ILE A 244 7.46 5.25 8.45
C ILE A 244 8.14 4.72 9.70
N PHE A 245 9.27 5.31 10.08
CA PHE A 245 9.93 4.99 11.33
C PHE A 245 10.09 6.23 12.22
N HIS A 246 10.05 5.99 13.51
CA HIS A 246 10.38 6.95 14.54
C HIS A 246 11.58 6.45 15.35
N ALA A 247 12.58 7.28 15.53
CA ALA A 247 13.77 6.98 16.31
C ALA A 247 14.25 8.20 17.08
N SER A 248 14.96 8.00 18.19
CA SER A 248 15.60 9.08 18.96
C SER A 248 17.11 8.89 19.03
N LYS A 249 17.85 9.99 19.07
CA LYS A 249 19.32 9.98 19.16
C LYS A 249 19.74 9.73 20.59
N THR A 250 19.74 8.46 20.98
CA THR A 250 20.14 8.02 22.31
C THR A 250 20.82 6.66 22.25
N LYS A 251 21.70 6.40 23.18
CA LYS A 251 22.34 5.09 23.35
C LYS A 251 21.45 4.09 24.10
N ILE A 252 20.47 4.58 24.82
CA ILE A 252 19.53 3.75 25.59
C ILE A 252 18.49 3.22 24.62
N LYS A 253 18.48 1.90 24.40
CA LYS A 253 17.51 1.25 23.53
C LYS A 253 16.23 0.97 24.31
N PRO A 254 15.04 1.09 23.69
CA PRO A 254 13.79 0.75 24.34
C PRO A 254 13.67 -0.77 24.52
N ASP A 255 12.86 -1.21 25.47
CA ASP A 255 12.59 -2.64 25.67
C ASP A 255 11.86 -3.24 24.48
N TYR A 256 10.98 -2.46 23.86
CA TYR A 256 10.12 -2.88 22.73
C TYR A 256 10.16 -1.84 21.62
N VAL A 257 9.94 -2.32 20.39
CA VAL A 257 9.63 -1.49 19.23
C VAL A 257 8.14 -1.65 18.94
N GLU A 258 7.43 -0.53 18.80
CA GLU A 258 6.04 -0.50 18.36
C GLU A 258 5.98 -0.71 16.85
N ILE A 259 5.33 -1.78 16.39
CA ILE A 259 5.13 -2.08 14.98
C ILE A 259 3.64 -2.00 14.67
N THR A 260 3.29 -1.10 13.75
CA THR A 260 1.91 -0.93 13.29
C THR A 260 1.79 -1.26 11.81
N ARG A 261 0.61 -1.72 11.39
CA ARG A 261 0.29 -2.07 10.01
C ARG A 261 -1.12 -1.61 9.67
N ASN A 262 -1.31 -1.05 8.47
CA ASN A 262 -2.62 -0.65 7.94
C ASN A 262 -2.95 -1.42 6.68
N PHE A 263 -4.23 -1.81 6.55
CA PHE A 263 -4.76 -2.40 5.32
C PHE A 263 -5.29 -1.36 4.33
N GLU A 264 -5.57 -0.12 4.76
CA GLU A 264 -6.19 0.92 3.94
C GLU A 264 -5.57 2.31 4.15
N THR A 265 -5.96 3.24 3.27
CA THR A 265 -5.54 4.65 3.28
C THR A 265 -5.98 5.45 4.51
N LYS A 266 -6.83 4.91 5.38
CA LYS A 266 -7.19 5.52 6.67
C LYS A 266 -6.16 5.12 7.72
N LEU A 267 -5.19 6.00 7.92
CA LEU A 267 -4.05 5.80 8.82
C LEU A 267 -4.40 5.73 10.32
N ASP A 268 -5.61 6.08 10.71
CA ASP A 268 -6.06 6.02 12.11
C ASP A 268 -6.70 4.66 12.49
N ASP A 269 -6.94 3.78 11.53
CA ASP A 269 -7.51 2.44 11.73
C ASP A 269 -6.39 1.40 11.60
N PHE A 270 -5.63 1.18 12.69
CA PHE A 270 -4.59 0.15 12.73
C PHE A 270 -5.24 -1.23 12.66
N SER A 271 -4.87 -1.99 11.64
CA SER A 271 -5.27 -3.39 11.55
C SER A 271 -4.50 -4.27 12.52
N GLU A 272 -3.24 -3.93 12.79
CA GLU A 272 -2.40 -4.62 13.75
C GLU A 272 -1.48 -3.64 14.49
N LEU A 273 -1.42 -3.76 15.83
CA LEU A 273 -0.48 -3.09 16.71
C LEU A 273 0.27 -4.15 17.50
N ARG A 274 1.60 -4.15 17.44
CA ARG A 274 2.45 -5.10 18.16
C ARG A 274 3.60 -4.40 18.88
N TYR A 275 3.89 -4.86 20.07
CA TYR A 275 5.10 -4.49 20.82
C TYR A 275 6.08 -5.66 20.74
N ILE A 276 7.12 -5.50 19.91
CA ILE A 276 8.13 -6.54 19.69
C ILE A 276 9.37 -6.20 20.50
N PRO A 277 9.93 -7.15 21.30
CA PRO A 277 11.18 -6.91 22.01
C PRO A 277 12.26 -6.36 21.08
N TYR A 278 12.98 -5.32 21.53
CA TYR A 278 14.00 -4.64 20.70
C TYR A 278 15.03 -5.64 20.18
N SER A 279 15.45 -6.62 20.97
CA SER A 279 16.40 -7.66 20.60
C SER A 279 15.91 -8.57 19.47
N LYS A 280 14.60 -8.68 19.25
CA LYS A 280 14.03 -9.42 18.13
C LYS A 280 13.94 -8.57 16.86
N VAL A 281 13.88 -7.24 16.96
CA VAL A 281 13.89 -6.32 15.82
C VAL A 281 15.32 -6.07 15.35
N VAL A 282 16.25 -5.94 16.30
CA VAL A 282 17.68 -5.65 16.08
C VAL A 282 18.51 -6.66 16.86
N GLU A 283 19.11 -7.63 16.18
CA GLU A 283 19.98 -8.61 16.82
C GLU A 283 21.37 -8.03 17.07
N THR A 284 21.83 -8.11 18.32
CA THR A 284 23.12 -7.55 18.75
C THR A 284 24.34 -8.18 18.09
N ASN A 285 24.23 -9.45 17.67
CA ASN A 285 25.34 -10.21 17.08
C ASN A 285 25.23 -10.36 15.56
N ASP A 286 24.26 -9.69 14.92
CA ASP A 286 24.13 -9.74 13.47
C ASP A 286 25.17 -8.84 12.80
N SER A 287 26.11 -9.46 12.10
CA SER A 287 27.15 -8.74 11.35
C SER A 287 26.60 -7.82 10.26
N GLU A 288 25.41 -8.08 9.75
CA GLU A 288 24.72 -7.29 8.73
C GLU A 288 23.85 -6.19 9.32
N SER A 289 23.61 -6.24 10.65
CA SER A 289 22.79 -5.26 11.38
C SER A 289 21.38 -5.13 10.81
N PHE A 290 20.73 -6.23 10.44
CA PHE A 290 19.38 -6.20 9.86
C PHE A 290 18.34 -5.67 10.86
N ILE A 291 17.37 -4.96 10.34
CA ILE A 291 16.18 -4.53 11.07
C ILE A 291 15.04 -5.46 10.66
N HIS A 292 14.66 -6.34 11.57
CA HIS A 292 13.62 -7.33 11.34
C HIS A 292 12.25 -6.75 11.67
N ILE A 293 11.40 -6.65 10.66
CA ILE A 293 10.04 -6.13 10.81
C ILE A 293 9.09 -7.33 10.83
N VAL A 294 8.66 -7.73 12.03
CA VAL A 294 7.73 -8.84 12.27
C VAL A 294 6.33 -8.26 12.40
N THR A 295 5.50 -8.44 11.37
CA THR A 295 4.15 -7.84 11.33
C THR A 295 3.07 -8.78 11.85
N ASN A 296 3.30 -10.10 11.93
CA ASN A 296 2.31 -11.06 12.41
C ASN A 296 2.95 -12.26 13.13
N SER A 297 2.12 -13.06 13.83
CA SER A 297 2.56 -14.24 14.58
C SER A 297 3.16 -15.34 13.70
N LEU A 298 2.69 -15.47 12.46
CA LEU A 298 3.24 -16.39 11.48
C LEU A 298 4.69 -16.07 11.15
N GLU A 299 4.98 -14.79 10.90
CA GLU A 299 6.35 -14.32 10.60
C GLU A 299 7.30 -14.62 11.76
N ASP A 300 6.82 -14.45 13.00
CA ASP A 300 7.61 -14.81 14.20
C ASP A 300 7.89 -16.31 14.29
N SER A 301 6.87 -17.15 14.08
CA SER A 301 7.00 -18.61 14.11
C SER A 301 7.95 -19.14 13.02
N LEU A 302 7.84 -18.61 11.80
CA LEU A 302 8.74 -18.95 10.70
C LEU A 302 10.19 -18.58 11.02
N ARG A 303 10.41 -17.42 11.58
CA ARG A 303 11.73 -16.95 11.99
C ARG A 303 12.33 -17.85 13.08
N VAL A 304 11.56 -18.12 14.16
CA VAL A 304 12.00 -19.03 15.24
C VAL A 304 12.39 -20.39 14.69
N GLN A 305 11.70 -20.89 13.67
CA GLN A 305 12.05 -22.16 13.04
C GLN A 305 13.33 -22.05 12.18
N MET A 306 13.46 -20.99 11.40
CA MET A 306 14.67 -20.76 10.57
C MET A 306 15.91 -20.53 11.44
N ASP A 307 15.77 -19.86 12.57
CA ASP A 307 16.86 -19.62 13.53
C ASP A 307 17.39 -20.93 14.17
N LYS A 308 16.64 -22.03 14.12
CA LYS A 308 17.13 -23.37 14.52
C LYS A 308 18.14 -23.96 13.54
N PHE A 309 18.10 -23.53 12.29
CA PHE A 309 19.11 -23.92 11.33
C PHE A 309 20.38 -23.08 11.58
N SER A 310 21.49 -23.76 11.73
CA SER A 310 22.75 -23.11 12.11
C SER A 310 23.82 -23.15 11.02
N SER A 311 23.65 -24.02 10.01
CA SER A 311 24.71 -24.26 9.02
C SER A 311 24.80 -23.12 7.99
N THR A 312 26.02 -22.74 7.67
CA THR A 312 26.36 -21.86 6.57
C THR A 312 26.68 -22.66 5.31
N LEU A 313 26.64 -22.01 4.15
CA LEU A 313 27.06 -22.66 2.90
C LEU A 313 28.53 -23.09 2.95
N ASP A 314 29.40 -22.26 3.54
CA ASP A 314 30.84 -22.53 3.65
C ASP A 314 31.11 -23.77 4.53
N GLU A 315 30.45 -23.93 5.67
CA GLU A 315 30.54 -25.13 6.51
C GLU A 315 30.10 -26.39 5.77
N MET A 316 29.15 -26.27 4.84
CA MET A 316 28.72 -27.39 3.98
C MET A 316 29.65 -27.64 2.79
N GLY A 317 30.66 -26.78 2.58
CA GLY A 317 31.53 -26.79 1.42
C GLY A 317 30.87 -26.32 0.14
N LEU A 318 29.82 -25.51 0.26
CA LEU A 318 29.05 -24.96 -0.84
C LEU A 318 29.26 -23.45 -0.98
N GLU A 319 29.04 -22.97 -2.19
CA GLU A 319 29.02 -21.55 -2.53
C GLU A 319 27.82 -21.27 -3.44
N VAL A 320 27.38 -20.02 -3.48
CA VAL A 320 26.41 -19.54 -4.45
C VAL A 320 26.96 -18.38 -5.24
N SER A 321 26.89 -18.48 -6.56
CA SER A 321 27.41 -17.49 -7.51
C SER A 321 26.32 -17.07 -8.49
N THR A 322 26.51 -15.92 -9.10
CA THR A 322 25.69 -15.47 -10.25
C THR A 322 26.23 -16.10 -11.52
N GLY A 323 25.37 -16.52 -12.42
CA GLY A 323 25.77 -17.08 -13.72
C GLY A 323 26.76 -16.18 -14.45
N PRO A 324 27.89 -16.75 -14.90
CA PRO A 324 29.00 -15.95 -15.47
C PRO A 324 28.75 -15.47 -16.91
N VAL A 325 27.75 -16.01 -17.61
CA VAL A 325 27.45 -15.67 -19.00
C VAL A 325 26.56 -14.43 -19.05
N VAL A 326 27.10 -13.34 -19.64
CA VAL A 326 26.35 -12.11 -19.90
C VAL A 326 26.03 -12.07 -21.39
N ASP A 327 24.83 -12.47 -21.79
CA ASP A 327 24.42 -12.75 -23.16
C ASP A 327 24.69 -11.58 -24.13
N PHE A 328 24.33 -10.35 -23.77
CA PHE A 328 24.53 -9.19 -24.63
C PHE A 328 26.01 -8.84 -24.88
N ARG A 329 26.93 -9.29 -24.01
CA ARG A 329 28.40 -9.10 -24.17
C ARG A 329 29.03 -10.20 -24.99
N LEU A 330 28.37 -11.36 -25.11
CA LEU A 330 28.90 -12.57 -25.72
C LEU A 330 28.14 -12.99 -26.99
N LYS A 331 27.41 -12.07 -27.62
CA LYS A 331 26.52 -12.33 -28.77
C LYS A 331 27.19 -13.11 -29.90
N SER A 332 28.46 -12.86 -30.17
CA SER A 332 29.22 -13.54 -31.22
C SER A 332 29.43 -15.05 -30.98
N PHE A 333 29.35 -15.48 -29.71
CA PHE A 333 29.57 -16.88 -29.32
C PHE A 333 28.26 -17.63 -29.05
N LEU A 334 27.12 -16.96 -29.14
CA LEU A 334 25.82 -17.58 -28.89
C LEU A 334 25.34 -18.33 -30.11
N ARG A 335 24.72 -19.53 -29.91
CA ARG A 335 24.20 -20.41 -30.96
C ARG A 335 22.76 -20.83 -30.67
N THR A 336 22.00 -21.06 -31.72
CA THR A 336 20.57 -21.46 -31.67
C THR A 336 20.37 -22.97 -31.71
N CYS A 337 21.42 -23.76 -31.94
CA CYS A 337 21.43 -25.22 -31.93
C CYS A 337 22.62 -25.74 -31.14
N LEU A 338 22.51 -26.99 -30.66
CA LEU A 338 23.62 -27.76 -30.07
C LEU A 338 24.32 -28.53 -31.17
N ASP A 339 25.68 -28.49 -31.17
CA ASP A 339 26.58 -29.27 -32.01
C ASP A 339 27.88 -29.61 -31.21
N GLU A 340 28.81 -30.25 -31.82
CA GLU A 340 30.06 -30.68 -31.19
C GLU A 340 31.01 -29.54 -30.72
N GLN A 341 30.75 -28.29 -31.20
CA GLN A 341 31.61 -27.14 -30.92
C GLN A 341 31.01 -26.20 -29.84
N ASN A 342 29.81 -26.52 -29.39
CA ASN A 342 29.14 -25.66 -28.41
C ASN A 342 28.50 -26.47 -27.27
N VAL A 343 28.23 -25.81 -26.18
CA VAL A 343 27.68 -26.37 -24.95
C VAL A 343 26.33 -25.70 -24.57
N PRO A 344 25.47 -26.41 -23.83
CA PRO A 344 24.20 -25.87 -23.38
C PRO A 344 24.35 -24.53 -22.66
N LEU A 345 23.44 -23.60 -22.93
CA LEU A 345 23.33 -22.32 -22.23
C LEU A 345 21.95 -22.24 -21.55
N LEU A 346 21.99 -22.17 -20.22
CA LEU A 346 20.80 -22.17 -19.39
C LEU A 346 20.35 -20.74 -19.09
N TYR A 347 19.05 -20.48 -19.32
CA TYR A 347 18.34 -19.22 -19.01
C TYR A 347 17.25 -19.43 -17.96
N PRO A 348 16.69 -18.35 -17.35
CA PRO A 348 15.61 -18.47 -16.37
C PRO A 348 14.37 -19.23 -16.86
N GLU A 349 14.09 -19.23 -18.16
CA GLU A 349 12.95 -19.94 -18.75
C GLU A 349 13.06 -21.47 -18.65
N THR A 350 14.30 -22.00 -18.58
CA THR A 350 14.55 -23.44 -18.40
C THR A 350 14.35 -23.93 -16.96
N VAL A 351 14.34 -23.00 -15.99
CA VAL A 351 14.22 -23.31 -14.56
C VAL A 351 12.75 -23.45 -14.19
N LYS A 352 12.35 -24.66 -13.78
CA LYS A 352 11.04 -24.97 -13.21
C LYS A 352 11.23 -25.50 -11.77
N PRO A 353 10.22 -25.41 -10.90
CA PRO A 353 10.36 -25.96 -9.56
C PRO A 353 10.88 -27.41 -9.58
N GLY A 354 12.00 -27.62 -8.93
CA GLY A 354 12.65 -28.94 -8.80
C GLY A 354 13.51 -29.40 -9.98
N LYS A 355 13.30 -28.95 -11.21
CA LYS A 355 13.99 -29.48 -12.42
C LYS A 355 14.31 -28.42 -13.47
N ILE A 356 15.32 -28.71 -14.28
CA ILE A 356 15.64 -27.98 -15.50
C ILE A 356 14.90 -28.65 -16.68
N LEU A 357 14.22 -27.86 -17.49
CA LEU A 357 13.67 -28.26 -18.80
C LEU A 357 14.58 -27.73 -19.91
N PHE A 358 15.42 -28.60 -20.45
CA PHE A 358 16.36 -28.29 -21.53
C PHE A 358 16.38 -29.38 -22.59
N PRO A 359 16.36 -29.06 -23.88
CA PRO A 359 16.14 -27.72 -24.44
C PRO A 359 14.71 -27.21 -24.20
N PRO A 360 14.48 -25.86 -24.19
CA PRO A 360 13.14 -25.30 -24.07
C PRO A 360 12.31 -25.61 -25.32
N SER A 361 11.01 -25.84 -25.16
CA SER A 361 10.10 -26.25 -26.27
C SER A 361 9.96 -25.18 -27.37
N ASN A 362 10.14 -23.90 -27.04
CA ASN A 362 10.08 -22.78 -28.00
C ASN A 362 11.12 -21.71 -27.60
N PRO A 363 12.40 -21.90 -27.98
CA PRO A 363 13.47 -21.01 -27.56
C PRO A 363 13.32 -19.64 -28.24
N ARG A 364 13.20 -18.59 -27.42
CA ARG A 364 13.25 -17.19 -27.87
C ARG A 364 14.69 -16.64 -27.91
N LYS A 365 15.63 -17.32 -27.25
CA LYS A 365 17.04 -16.96 -27.11
C LYS A 365 17.94 -18.10 -27.62
N ALA A 366 19.22 -17.82 -27.72
CA ALA A 366 20.23 -18.84 -27.98
C ALA A 366 20.15 -19.96 -26.94
N ILE A 367 20.31 -21.21 -27.34
CA ILE A 367 20.29 -22.38 -26.44
C ILE A 367 21.70 -22.91 -26.17
N ALA A 368 22.71 -22.41 -26.85
CA ALA A 368 24.06 -22.86 -26.74
C ALA A 368 25.07 -21.70 -26.80
N ILE A 369 26.29 -21.96 -26.31
CA ILE A 369 27.43 -21.07 -26.37
C ILE A 369 28.65 -21.87 -26.83
N GLU A 370 29.44 -21.29 -27.74
CA GLU A 370 30.69 -21.92 -28.23
C GLU A 370 31.62 -22.25 -27.07
N GLN A 371 32.23 -23.44 -27.13
CA GLN A 371 33.26 -23.88 -26.23
C GLN A 371 34.63 -23.67 -26.87
N ASN A 372 35.32 -22.62 -26.50
CA ASN A 372 36.64 -22.28 -27.01
C ASN A 372 37.51 -21.64 -25.91
N GLN A 373 38.75 -21.34 -26.21
CA GLN A 373 39.71 -20.77 -25.25
C GLN A 373 39.26 -19.41 -24.68
N GLN A 374 38.49 -18.65 -25.43
CA GLN A 374 37.99 -17.33 -25.00
C GLN A 374 36.78 -17.46 -24.07
N THR A 375 35.90 -18.43 -24.33
CA THR A 375 34.66 -18.63 -23.59
C THR A 375 34.79 -19.52 -22.35
N SER A 376 35.85 -20.33 -22.27
CA SER A 376 36.11 -21.32 -21.19
C SER A 376 36.01 -20.70 -19.78
N LYS A 377 36.40 -19.45 -19.61
CA LYS A 377 36.32 -18.74 -18.33
C LYS A 377 34.91 -18.40 -17.86
N TRP A 378 33.91 -18.51 -18.74
CA TRP A 378 32.49 -18.27 -18.43
C TRP A 378 31.67 -19.57 -18.40
N LEU A 379 32.29 -20.71 -18.63
CA LEU A 379 31.65 -22.02 -18.61
C LEU A 379 31.92 -22.72 -17.29
N VAL A 380 30.98 -23.50 -16.83
CA VAL A 380 31.13 -24.38 -15.68
C VAL A 380 31.17 -25.83 -16.15
N GLN A 381 31.92 -26.70 -15.45
CA GLN A 381 31.96 -28.13 -15.80
C GLN A 381 30.56 -28.75 -15.65
N SER A 382 30.29 -29.80 -16.44
CA SER A 382 29.04 -30.56 -16.27
C SER A 382 29.01 -31.22 -14.89
N GLY A 383 27.90 -31.11 -14.19
CA GLY A 383 27.79 -31.57 -12.82
C GLY A 383 26.42 -31.29 -12.22
N TRP A 384 26.25 -31.67 -10.96
CA TRP A 384 25.01 -31.41 -10.21
C TRP A 384 25.06 -30.01 -9.59
N TYR A 385 24.12 -29.17 -9.94
CA TYR A 385 23.99 -27.79 -9.46
C TYR A 385 22.55 -27.54 -9.02
N VAL A 386 22.34 -26.52 -8.18
CA VAL A 386 21.00 -25.97 -7.92
C VAL A 386 20.95 -24.57 -8.47
N LEU A 387 20.05 -24.34 -9.43
CA LEU A 387 19.87 -23.05 -10.07
C LEU A 387 18.65 -22.32 -9.51
N ILE A 388 18.76 -21.01 -9.33
CA ILE A 388 17.66 -20.15 -8.85
C ILE A 388 17.48 -19.00 -9.83
N LYS A 389 16.21 -18.68 -10.16
CA LYS A 389 15.86 -17.46 -10.90
C LYS A 389 16.22 -16.23 -10.07
N ARG A 390 16.97 -15.33 -10.65
CA ARG A 390 17.42 -14.10 -10.00
C ARG A 390 16.33 -13.03 -9.96
N PHE A 391 15.46 -12.96 -10.98
CA PHE A 391 14.35 -12.01 -11.03
C PHE A 391 13.06 -12.73 -10.69
N SER A 392 12.36 -12.19 -9.72
CA SER A 392 11.07 -12.66 -9.26
C SER A 392 10.34 -11.49 -8.63
N ALA A 393 9.10 -11.22 -9.04
CA ALA A 393 8.26 -10.23 -8.40
C ALA A 393 7.66 -10.82 -7.11
N LYS A 394 7.33 -9.94 -6.15
CA LYS A 394 6.74 -10.38 -4.87
C LYS A 394 5.33 -10.96 -5.09
N GLU A 395 4.67 -10.51 -6.13
CA GLU A 395 3.33 -10.93 -6.56
C GLU A 395 3.32 -12.28 -7.28
N GLU A 396 4.51 -12.82 -7.64
CA GLU A 396 4.58 -14.15 -8.23
C GLU A 396 4.18 -15.20 -7.19
N LYS A 397 3.52 -16.26 -7.65
CA LYS A 397 3.07 -17.39 -6.82
C LYS A 397 4.19 -17.92 -5.92
N ARG A 398 5.43 -17.90 -6.40
CA ARG A 398 6.64 -18.24 -5.64
C ARG A 398 7.72 -17.21 -5.86
N ARG A 399 8.30 -16.78 -4.74
CA ARG A 399 9.43 -15.86 -4.74
C ARG A 399 10.72 -16.57 -5.14
N VAL A 400 10.95 -17.75 -4.57
CA VAL A 400 12.12 -18.57 -4.85
C VAL A 400 11.71 -19.77 -5.70
N VAL A 401 12.35 -19.90 -6.87
CA VAL A 401 12.18 -21.06 -7.77
C VAL A 401 13.56 -21.66 -7.98
N ALA A 402 13.79 -22.81 -7.36
CA ALA A 402 15.02 -23.57 -7.43
C ALA A 402 14.84 -24.83 -8.29
N ALA A 403 15.83 -25.17 -9.09
CA ALA A 403 15.85 -26.37 -9.91
C ALA A 403 17.17 -27.11 -9.77
N VAL A 404 17.09 -28.44 -9.74
CA VAL A 404 18.26 -29.29 -9.86
C VAL A 404 18.69 -29.37 -11.33
N CYS A 405 19.93 -29.03 -11.61
CA CYS A 405 20.59 -29.27 -12.87
C CYS A 405 21.47 -30.54 -12.71
N SER A 406 21.03 -31.64 -13.30
CA SER A 406 21.87 -32.85 -13.42
C SER A 406 22.91 -32.67 -14.51
N PRO A 407 23.96 -33.46 -14.55
CA PRO A 407 24.90 -33.48 -15.65
C PRO A 407 24.18 -33.59 -16.99
N LEU A 408 24.43 -32.67 -17.89
CA LEU A 408 23.93 -32.69 -19.26
C LEU A 408 24.94 -33.47 -20.12
N ASP A 409 24.49 -33.92 -21.28
CA ASP A 409 25.32 -34.62 -22.26
C ASP A 409 26.27 -33.63 -22.99
N ALA A 410 27.13 -33.00 -22.17
CA ALA A 410 28.13 -32.01 -22.59
C ALA A 410 29.24 -31.91 -21.54
N PRO A 411 30.50 -31.59 -21.89
CA PRO A 411 31.58 -31.46 -20.92
C PRO A 411 31.44 -30.26 -20.00
N ALA A 412 30.77 -29.24 -20.45
CA ALA A 412 30.55 -28.00 -19.73
C ALA A 412 29.16 -27.41 -20.07
N LEU A 413 28.76 -26.36 -19.36
CA LEU A 413 27.53 -25.61 -19.61
C LEU A 413 27.72 -24.11 -19.29
N GLY A 414 26.98 -23.27 -19.99
CA GLY A 414 26.85 -21.87 -19.70
C GLY A 414 25.66 -21.60 -18.78
N ILE A 415 25.83 -20.75 -17.78
CA ILE A 415 24.76 -20.27 -16.91
C ILE A 415 24.63 -18.76 -17.10
N GLU A 416 23.48 -18.31 -17.54
CA GLU A 416 23.24 -16.90 -17.84
C GLU A 416 23.08 -16.08 -16.56
N ASN A 417 23.42 -14.79 -16.58
CA ASN A 417 23.56 -13.91 -15.41
C ASN A 417 22.24 -13.55 -14.71
N HIS A 418 21.08 -13.90 -15.26
CA HIS A 418 19.78 -13.83 -14.58
C HIS A 418 19.47 -15.10 -13.76
N LEU A 419 20.44 -15.98 -13.60
CA LEU A 419 20.41 -17.13 -12.71
C LEU A 419 21.49 -16.98 -11.63
N ASN A 420 21.18 -17.44 -10.42
CA ASN A 420 22.17 -17.80 -9.42
C ASN A 420 22.31 -19.33 -9.40
N TYR A 421 23.48 -19.84 -9.05
CA TYR A 421 23.69 -21.28 -8.95
C TYR A 421 24.54 -21.64 -7.73
N TYR A 422 24.14 -22.74 -7.05
CA TYR A 422 24.91 -23.34 -5.97
C TYR A 422 25.88 -24.38 -6.53
N HIS A 423 27.08 -24.42 -5.98
CA HIS A 423 28.17 -25.27 -6.41
C HIS A 423 29.12 -25.60 -5.25
N ALA A 424 29.87 -26.69 -5.36
CA ALA A 424 30.93 -27.04 -4.42
C ALA A 424 32.27 -26.48 -4.90
N LYS A 425 32.60 -25.22 -4.48
CA LYS A 425 33.87 -24.54 -4.86
C LYS A 425 34.14 -24.56 -6.37
N GLY A 426 33.14 -24.21 -7.16
CA GLY A 426 33.23 -24.19 -8.63
C GLY A 426 32.94 -25.53 -9.31
N GLN A 427 32.77 -26.61 -8.57
CA GLN A 427 32.49 -27.96 -9.07
C GLN A 427 31.01 -28.34 -8.78
N GLY A 428 30.51 -29.42 -9.43
CA GLY A 428 29.23 -30.01 -9.09
C GLY A 428 29.24 -30.57 -7.67
N MET A 429 28.06 -30.71 -7.08
CA MET A 429 27.86 -31.22 -5.73
C MET A 429 27.33 -32.68 -5.74
N ASN A 430 27.17 -33.27 -4.57
CA ASN A 430 26.51 -34.58 -4.41
C ASN A 430 25.05 -34.51 -4.91
N PRO A 431 24.53 -35.51 -5.66
CA PRO A 431 23.19 -35.52 -6.24
C PRO A 431 22.08 -35.36 -5.19
N ASP A 432 22.15 -36.08 -4.08
CA ASP A 432 21.15 -35.98 -3.04
C ASP A 432 21.22 -34.65 -2.30
N LEU A 433 22.41 -34.10 -2.12
CA LEU A 433 22.55 -32.74 -1.57
C LEU A 433 21.89 -31.70 -2.48
N ALA A 434 22.05 -31.82 -3.80
CA ALA A 434 21.41 -30.95 -4.78
C ALA A 434 19.87 -31.06 -4.73
N ARG A 435 19.35 -32.30 -4.69
CA ARG A 435 17.91 -32.56 -4.58
C ARG A 435 17.32 -32.00 -3.27
N GLY A 436 17.98 -32.29 -2.13
CA GLY A 436 17.53 -31.82 -0.82
C GLY A 436 17.59 -30.29 -0.68
N LEU A 437 18.66 -29.66 -1.18
CA LEU A 437 18.80 -28.22 -1.20
C LEU A 437 17.70 -27.57 -2.07
N ALA A 438 17.45 -28.09 -3.26
CA ALA A 438 16.39 -27.61 -4.13
C ALA A 438 14.99 -27.79 -3.50
N ALA A 439 14.75 -28.93 -2.83
CA ALA A 439 13.52 -29.20 -2.11
C ALA A 439 13.30 -28.21 -0.96
N PHE A 440 14.32 -27.96 -0.14
CA PHE A 440 14.27 -26.98 0.93
C PHE A 440 13.98 -25.57 0.40
N LEU A 441 14.69 -25.14 -0.64
CA LEU A 441 14.51 -23.82 -1.27
C LEU A 441 13.13 -23.64 -1.94
N ASN A 442 12.52 -24.74 -2.42
CA ASN A 442 11.17 -24.73 -2.97
C ASN A 442 10.09 -24.99 -1.90
N SER A 443 10.45 -25.17 -0.63
CA SER A 443 9.44 -25.36 0.42
C SER A 443 8.67 -24.04 0.67
N THR A 444 7.42 -24.16 1.09
CA THR A 444 6.61 -23.01 1.49
C THR A 444 7.19 -22.33 2.73
N LEU A 445 7.85 -23.07 3.62
CA LEU A 445 8.61 -22.54 4.74
C LEU A 445 9.66 -21.54 4.28
N PHE A 446 10.53 -21.94 3.34
CA PHE A 446 11.62 -21.10 2.85
C PHE A 446 11.10 -19.90 2.05
N ASP A 447 10.11 -20.10 1.19
CA ASP A 447 9.51 -19.03 0.37
C ASP A 447 8.91 -17.93 1.25
N ASN A 448 8.13 -18.30 2.28
CA ASN A 448 7.55 -17.35 3.22
C ASN A 448 8.61 -16.63 4.06
N TYR A 449 9.63 -17.32 4.53
CA TYR A 449 10.76 -16.70 5.22
C TYR A 449 11.49 -15.71 4.30
N PHE A 450 11.78 -16.13 3.07
CA PHE A 450 12.50 -15.29 2.10
C PHE A 450 11.71 -14.04 1.69
N ARG A 451 10.37 -14.10 1.65
CA ARG A 451 9.49 -12.95 1.41
C ARG A 451 9.59 -11.89 2.51
N GLN A 452 9.77 -12.31 3.76
CA GLN A 452 9.99 -11.38 4.89
C GLN A 452 11.36 -10.71 4.79
N PHE A 453 12.36 -11.48 4.38
CA PHE A 453 13.76 -11.09 4.32
C PHE A 453 14.08 -10.19 3.12
N SER A 454 13.53 -10.46 1.92
CA SER A 454 13.88 -9.78 0.68
C SER A 454 12.75 -8.92 0.12
N GLY A 455 12.87 -7.59 0.29
CA GLY A 455 11.96 -6.60 -0.30
C GLY A 455 12.29 -6.19 -1.74
N HIS A 456 13.34 -6.77 -2.35
CA HIS A 456 13.79 -6.43 -3.70
C HIS A 456 13.13 -7.32 -4.76
N THR A 457 13.09 -6.84 -6.02
CA THR A 457 12.66 -7.67 -7.17
C THR A 457 13.73 -8.66 -7.63
N GLN A 458 14.93 -8.59 -7.07
CA GLN A 458 16.06 -9.47 -7.37
C GLN A 458 16.43 -10.33 -6.16
N ILE A 459 16.72 -11.60 -6.41
CA ILE A 459 17.36 -12.52 -5.46
C ILE A 459 18.84 -12.47 -5.72
N ASN A 460 19.60 -11.80 -4.83
CA ASN A 460 21.04 -11.69 -5.00
C ASN A 460 21.75 -12.92 -4.39
N ALA A 461 22.87 -13.31 -4.95
CA ALA A 461 23.69 -14.38 -4.37
C ALA A 461 24.12 -14.06 -2.93
N THR A 462 24.31 -12.78 -2.60
CA THR A 462 24.63 -12.32 -1.24
C THR A 462 23.49 -12.63 -0.26
N ASP A 463 22.22 -12.40 -0.66
CA ASP A 463 21.05 -12.70 0.19
C ASP A 463 21.01 -14.19 0.56
N LEU A 464 21.34 -15.06 -0.41
CA LEU A 464 21.38 -16.51 -0.23
C LEU A 464 22.58 -17.00 0.61
N ARG A 465 23.70 -16.26 0.64
CA ARG A 465 24.87 -16.60 1.48
C ARG A 465 24.64 -16.34 2.96
N ILE A 466 23.82 -15.35 3.29
CA ILE A 466 23.62 -14.91 4.68
C ILE A 466 22.61 -15.82 5.41
N ILE A 467 21.71 -16.43 4.67
CA ILE A 467 20.67 -17.31 5.24
C ILE A 467 21.32 -18.54 5.88
N LYS A 468 20.74 -19.00 6.98
CA LYS A 468 21.08 -20.30 7.60
C LYS A 468 20.30 -21.43 6.96
N TYR A 469 20.95 -22.56 6.87
CA TYR A 469 20.46 -23.76 6.21
C TYR A 469 20.38 -24.93 7.20
N PRO A 470 19.52 -25.95 6.93
CA PRO A 470 19.62 -27.24 7.58
C PRO A 470 21.02 -27.84 7.43
N CYS A 471 21.45 -28.72 8.32
CA CYS A 471 22.76 -29.34 8.20
C CYS A 471 22.87 -30.17 6.91
N LYS A 472 24.12 -30.37 6.46
CA LYS A 472 24.42 -31.09 5.22
C LYS A 472 23.79 -32.48 5.17
N ASP A 473 23.82 -33.19 6.29
CA ASP A 473 23.28 -34.55 6.38
C ASP A 473 21.75 -34.57 6.30
N ASP A 474 21.09 -33.57 6.88
CA ASP A 474 19.62 -33.41 6.76
C ASP A 474 19.22 -33.10 5.32
N LEU A 475 19.97 -32.27 4.61
CA LEU A 475 19.74 -32.00 3.19
C LEU A 475 19.97 -33.24 2.33
N ILE A 476 21.02 -34.02 2.58
CA ILE A 476 21.27 -35.29 1.87
C ILE A 476 20.13 -36.28 2.15
N ARG A 477 19.69 -36.44 3.41
CA ARG A 477 18.57 -37.29 3.79
C ARG A 477 17.27 -36.82 3.11
N LEU A 478 17.02 -35.55 3.04
CA LEU A 478 15.89 -35.00 2.32
C LEU A 478 15.96 -35.30 0.83
N GLY A 479 17.12 -35.13 0.22
CA GLY A 479 17.34 -35.39 -1.20
C GLY A 479 17.16 -36.87 -1.59
N SER A 480 17.62 -37.79 -0.74
CA SER A 480 17.41 -39.24 -0.95
C SER A 480 15.94 -39.62 -0.88
N GLN A 481 15.13 -38.93 -0.05
CA GLN A 481 13.67 -39.16 0.02
C GLN A 481 12.94 -38.59 -1.19
N ILE A 482 13.40 -37.46 -1.71
CA ILE A 482 12.84 -36.80 -2.90
C ILE A 482 13.16 -37.63 -4.15
N GLY A 483 14.41 -38.08 -4.30
CA GLY A 483 14.83 -38.84 -5.49
C GLY A 483 14.52 -38.07 -6.80
N ASP A 484 14.04 -38.83 -7.80
CA ASP A 484 13.59 -38.28 -9.08
C ASP A 484 12.06 -38.10 -9.16
N SER A 485 11.36 -38.27 -8.04
CA SER A 485 9.91 -38.16 -7.97
C SER A 485 9.42 -36.75 -8.17
N GLN A 486 8.27 -36.60 -8.84
CA GLN A 486 7.58 -35.33 -8.93
C GLN A 486 6.59 -35.24 -7.77
N PHE A 487 6.80 -34.23 -6.93
CA PHE A 487 5.91 -33.90 -5.82
C PHE A 487 5.07 -32.66 -6.20
N ASP A 488 3.80 -32.67 -5.85
CA ASP A 488 3.06 -31.42 -5.73
C ASP A 488 3.59 -30.63 -4.52
N GLN A 489 3.14 -29.40 -4.37
CA GLN A 489 3.67 -28.53 -3.33
C GLN A 489 3.35 -29.02 -1.92
N GLU A 490 2.20 -29.64 -1.73
CA GLU A 490 1.78 -30.11 -0.41
C GLU A 490 2.57 -31.35 0.01
N GLN A 491 2.81 -32.26 -0.91
CA GLN A 491 3.66 -33.45 -0.70
C GLN A 491 5.10 -33.02 -0.41
N LEU A 492 5.64 -32.03 -1.17
CA LEU A 492 6.97 -31.50 -0.93
C LEU A 492 7.10 -30.93 0.49
N ASP A 493 6.15 -30.07 0.89
CA ASP A 493 6.13 -29.46 2.21
C ASP A 493 6.02 -30.51 3.32
N GLN A 494 5.21 -31.55 3.14
CA GLN A 494 5.09 -32.68 4.11
C GLN A 494 6.43 -33.42 4.27
N VAL A 495 7.12 -33.74 3.19
CA VAL A 495 8.43 -34.41 3.23
C VAL A 495 9.47 -33.50 3.91
N VAL A 496 9.53 -32.23 3.55
CA VAL A 496 10.44 -31.26 4.16
C VAL A 496 10.16 -31.11 5.66
N HIS A 497 8.90 -30.93 6.06
CA HIS A 497 8.51 -30.79 7.46
C HIS A 497 8.86 -32.04 8.29
N LYS A 498 8.58 -33.21 7.77
CA LYS A 498 8.90 -34.48 8.45
C LYS A 498 10.42 -34.69 8.59
N THR A 499 11.17 -34.47 7.51
CA THR A 499 12.63 -34.74 7.47
C THR A 499 13.42 -33.77 8.31
N LEU A 500 13.02 -32.48 8.32
CA LEU A 500 13.69 -31.42 9.06
C LEU A 500 13.10 -31.16 10.45
N SER A 501 12.18 -32.00 10.92
CA SER A 501 11.53 -31.91 12.24
C SER A 501 10.96 -30.53 12.53
N ILE A 502 10.23 -29.97 11.57
CA ILE A 502 9.64 -28.64 11.67
C ILE A 502 8.45 -28.69 12.66
N MET A 503 8.36 -27.69 13.54
CA MET A 503 7.33 -27.63 14.59
C MET A 503 5.92 -27.57 14.00
N SER A 504 4.96 -28.21 14.66
CA SER A 504 3.55 -28.26 14.26
C SER A 504 2.91 -26.87 14.15
N GLU A 505 3.30 -25.94 15.02
CA GLU A 505 2.84 -24.54 14.99
C GLU A 505 3.25 -23.82 13.70
N VAL A 506 4.49 -24.04 13.24
CA VAL A 506 4.98 -23.50 11.98
C VAL A 506 4.25 -24.12 10.80
N THR A 507 3.98 -25.43 10.88
CA THR A 507 3.20 -26.12 9.85
C THR A 507 1.79 -25.55 9.73
N ASN A 508 1.13 -25.30 10.85
CA ASN A 508 -0.20 -24.67 10.86
C ASN A 508 -0.14 -23.24 10.34
N ALA A 509 0.87 -22.48 10.73
CA ALA A 509 1.08 -21.13 10.27
C ALA A 509 1.33 -21.04 8.75
N VAL A 510 2.11 -21.97 8.19
CA VAL A 510 2.34 -22.07 6.74
C VAL A 510 1.05 -22.45 6.00
N ARG A 511 0.24 -23.39 6.55
CA ARG A 511 -1.06 -23.73 6.00
C ARG A 511 -2.05 -22.55 6.05
N ALA A 512 -2.04 -21.79 7.15
CA ALA A 512 -2.87 -20.61 7.29
C ALA A 512 -2.55 -19.56 6.20
N ALA A 513 -1.27 -19.28 5.97
CA ALA A 513 -0.85 -18.38 4.90
C ALA A 513 -1.32 -18.87 3.52
N LYS A 514 -1.16 -20.17 3.23
CA LYS A 514 -1.63 -20.78 1.99
C LYS A 514 -3.14 -20.60 1.80
N ARG A 515 -3.96 -20.81 2.85
CA ARG A 515 -5.42 -20.64 2.78
C ARG A 515 -5.80 -19.18 2.51
N ILE A 516 -5.10 -18.22 3.10
CA ILE A 516 -5.31 -16.79 2.81
C ILE A 516 -5.00 -16.49 1.35
N GLU A 517 -3.88 -16.97 0.80
CA GLU A 517 -3.52 -16.80 -0.60
C GLU A 517 -4.56 -17.43 -1.55
N GLU A 518 -5.04 -18.63 -1.23
CA GLU A 518 -6.10 -19.31 -1.98
C GLU A 518 -7.41 -18.51 -1.96
N ALA A 519 -7.80 -17.98 -0.80
CA ALA A 519 -8.99 -17.13 -0.68
C ALA A 519 -8.86 -15.82 -1.49
N LEU A 520 -7.67 -15.21 -1.51
CA LEU A 520 -7.37 -14.05 -2.36
C LEU A 520 -7.45 -14.39 -3.85
N ALA A 521 -6.93 -15.55 -4.25
CA ALA A 521 -7.04 -16.03 -5.62
C ALA A 521 -8.50 -16.23 -6.02
N ILE A 522 -9.31 -16.86 -5.17
CA ILE A 522 -10.76 -17.03 -5.38
C ILE A 522 -11.45 -15.68 -5.58
N LEU A 523 -11.21 -14.70 -4.67
CA LEU A 523 -11.78 -13.36 -4.80
C LEU A 523 -11.40 -12.68 -6.11
N LYS A 524 -10.17 -12.88 -6.58
CA LYS A 524 -9.71 -12.37 -7.87
C LYS A 524 -10.40 -13.08 -9.03
N ASP A 525 -10.50 -14.40 -9.00
CA ASP A 525 -11.08 -15.22 -10.07
C ASP A 525 -12.58 -14.93 -10.26
N ILE A 526 -13.30 -14.62 -9.17
CA ILE A 526 -14.70 -14.16 -9.24
C ILE A 526 -14.84 -12.66 -9.56
N SER A 527 -13.74 -12.00 -9.93
CA SER A 527 -13.72 -10.57 -10.30
C SER A 527 -14.20 -9.64 -9.18
N ALA A 528 -13.87 -9.95 -7.92
CA ALA A 528 -14.12 -9.03 -6.82
C ALA A 528 -13.41 -7.69 -7.03
N PRO A 529 -14.00 -6.54 -6.64
CA PRO A 529 -13.34 -5.23 -6.69
C PRO A 529 -11.97 -5.26 -6.04
N ARG A 530 -11.04 -4.43 -6.50
CA ARG A 530 -9.66 -4.38 -5.96
C ARG A 530 -9.63 -4.15 -4.45
N GLU A 531 -10.56 -3.35 -3.96
CA GLU A 531 -10.74 -3.04 -2.53
C GLU A 531 -11.14 -4.28 -1.70
N GLN A 532 -11.62 -5.34 -2.36
CA GLN A 532 -11.95 -6.63 -1.73
C GLN A 532 -10.87 -7.69 -1.91
N GLN A 533 -9.83 -7.43 -2.70
CA GLN A 533 -8.71 -8.35 -2.88
C GLN A 533 -7.63 -8.11 -1.81
N ASN A 534 -8.01 -8.19 -0.54
CA ASN A 534 -7.15 -7.96 0.63
C ASN A 534 -7.29 -9.08 1.67
N GLU A 535 -6.36 -9.15 2.61
CA GLU A 535 -6.31 -10.20 3.64
C GLU A 535 -7.56 -10.24 4.51
N ARG A 536 -8.13 -9.08 4.87
CA ARG A 536 -9.36 -9.01 5.67
C ARG A 536 -10.54 -9.69 4.95
N SER A 537 -10.72 -9.41 3.67
CA SER A 537 -11.77 -10.04 2.85
C SER A 537 -11.53 -11.54 2.69
N ALA A 538 -10.28 -11.96 2.52
CA ALA A 538 -9.91 -13.38 2.49
C ALA A 538 -10.27 -14.08 3.80
N LEU A 539 -9.94 -13.49 4.96
CA LEU A 539 -10.28 -14.03 6.27
C LEU A 539 -11.79 -14.11 6.51
N CYS A 540 -12.56 -13.10 6.06
CA CYS A 540 -14.02 -13.15 6.11
C CYS A 540 -14.57 -14.31 5.27
N LEU A 541 -14.04 -14.53 4.07
CA LEU A 541 -14.43 -15.65 3.21
C LEU A 541 -14.11 -17.00 3.87
N LEU A 542 -12.91 -17.14 4.42
CA LEU A 542 -12.47 -18.35 5.13
C LEU A 542 -13.34 -18.65 6.35
N ALA A 543 -13.65 -17.66 7.16
CA ALA A 543 -14.52 -17.82 8.34
C ALA A 543 -15.95 -18.18 7.96
N LEU A 544 -16.49 -17.61 6.90
CA LEU A 544 -17.84 -17.91 6.42
C LEU A 544 -17.93 -19.28 5.75
N ALA A 545 -16.81 -19.78 5.22
CA ALA A 545 -16.69 -21.12 4.66
C ALA A 545 -16.26 -22.17 5.70
N ASP A 546 -15.90 -21.76 6.93
CA ASP A 546 -15.29 -22.56 8.00
C ASP A 546 -14.02 -23.33 7.53
N ILE A 547 -13.23 -22.69 6.69
CA ILE A 547 -11.97 -23.23 6.19
C ILE A 547 -10.86 -22.91 7.18
N ARG A 548 -10.52 -23.85 8.03
CA ARG A 548 -9.36 -23.77 8.91
C ARG A 548 -8.07 -24.07 8.12
N PRO A 549 -6.88 -23.82 8.66
CA PRO A 549 -5.61 -24.09 7.97
C PRO A 549 -5.50 -25.50 7.37
N GLU A 550 -6.00 -26.51 8.08
CA GLU A 550 -6.00 -27.91 7.68
C GLU A 550 -7.17 -28.32 6.78
N THR A 551 -8.25 -27.52 6.72
CA THR A 551 -9.49 -27.88 6.02
C THR A 551 -9.36 -27.62 4.52
N PRO A 552 -9.56 -28.62 3.64
CA PRO A 552 -9.57 -28.39 2.20
C PRO A 552 -10.89 -27.77 1.74
N TRP A 553 -10.86 -27.04 0.62
CA TRP A 553 -12.01 -26.29 0.09
C TRP A 553 -13.24 -27.15 -0.22
N ASN A 554 -13.05 -28.42 -0.62
CA ASN A 554 -14.17 -29.33 -0.89
C ASN A 554 -14.98 -29.70 0.38
N GLN A 555 -14.44 -29.41 1.56
CA GLN A 555 -15.12 -29.57 2.85
C GLN A 555 -15.73 -28.25 3.37
N ALA A 556 -15.75 -27.18 2.56
CA ALA A 556 -16.33 -25.91 2.95
C ALA A 556 -17.77 -26.12 3.44
N THR A 557 -18.13 -25.37 4.49
CA THR A 557 -19.46 -25.30 5.07
C THR A 557 -19.99 -23.86 5.01
N ALA A 558 -21.17 -23.61 5.51
CA ALA A 558 -21.73 -22.26 5.54
C ALA A 558 -22.36 -21.97 6.92
N PRO A 559 -21.55 -21.86 7.97
CA PRO A 559 -22.07 -21.48 9.28
C PRO A 559 -22.58 -20.04 9.26
N ARG A 560 -23.56 -19.76 10.13
CA ARG A 560 -23.98 -18.39 10.41
C ARG A 560 -23.03 -17.79 11.42
N ARG A 561 -22.46 -16.62 11.11
CA ARG A 561 -21.51 -15.92 12.00
C ARG A 561 -21.81 -14.43 12.07
N GLY A 562 -21.78 -13.88 13.29
CA GLY A 562 -21.71 -12.44 13.53
C GLY A 562 -20.28 -11.93 13.30
N ILE A 563 -20.11 -10.61 13.17
CA ILE A 563 -18.79 -10.02 12.90
C ILE A 563 -17.81 -10.31 14.03
N THR A 564 -18.24 -10.20 15.29
CA THR A 564 -17.40 -10.50 16.46
C THR A 564 -16.95 -11.96 16.43
N GLU A 565 -17.86 -12.89 16.16
CA GLU A 565 -17.54 -14.31 16.03
C GLU A 565 -16.55 -14.60 14.88
N MET A 566 -16.64 -13.85 13.78
CA MET A 566 -15.63 -13.95 12.71
C MET A 566 -14.28 -13.44 13.16
N MET A 567 -14.24 -12.31 13.87
CA MET A 567 -12.97 -11.75 14.36
C MET A 567 -12.30 -12.66 15.40
N ASP A 568 -13.08 -13.26 16.31
CA ASP A 568 -12.60 -14.29 17.24
C ASP A 568 -12.06 -15.52 16.48
N TRP A 569 -12.77 -15.96 15.43
CA TRP A 569 -12.37 -17.05 14.59
C TRP A 569 -11.05 -16.76 13.82
N PHE A 570 -10.83 -15.51 13.37
CA PHE A 570 -9.54 -15.10 12.77
C PHE A 570 -8.40 -15.24 13.77
N HIS A 571 -8.63 -14.85 15.02
CA HIS A 571 -7.64 -14.97 16.09
C HIS A 571 -7.33 -16.45 16.37
N ASP A 572 -8.37 -17.26 16.57
CA ASP A 572 -8.21 -18.65 17.03
C ASP A 572 -7.55 -19.57 16.01
N TYR A 573 -7.87 -19.40 14.72
CA TYR A 573 -7.39 -20.31 13.68
C TYR A 573 -6.30 -19.72 12.80
N TYR A 574 -6.22 -18.40 12.69
CA TYR A 574 -5.26 -17.73 11.81
C TYR A 574 -4.30 -16.81 12.56
N GLY A 575 -4.41 -16.71 13.89
CA GLY A 575 -3.56 -15.88 14.72
C GLY A 575 -3.67 -14.39 14.42
N LYS A 576 -4.80 -13.94 13.81
CA LYS A 576 -5.02 -12.56 13.37
C LYS A 576 -5.90 -11.82 14.36
N GLN A 577 -5.31 -10.93 15.15
CA GLN A 577 -6.01 -10.13 16.12
C GLN A 577 -6.29 -8.73 15.58
N TYR A 578 -7.57 -8.38 15.50
CA TYR A 578 -8.02 -7.05 15.09
C TYR A 578 -8.48 -6.23 16.29
N ALA A 579 -8.26 -4.91 16.22
CA ALA A 579 -8.78 -4.00 17.23
C ALA A 579 -10.34 -3.97 17.20
N PRO A 580 -11.01 -3.75 18.36
CA PRO A 580 -12.48 -3.78 18.45
C PRO A 580 -13.20 -2.81 17.50
N ASN A 581 -12.61 -1.66 17.20
CA ASN A 581 -13.15 -0.67 16.24
C ASN A 581 -13.08 -1.16 14.79
N THR A 582 -12.27 -2.14 14.46
CA THR A 582 -12.22 -2.77 13.12
C THR A 582 -13.53 -3.49 12.76
N ARG A 583 -14.39 -3.78 13.75
CA ARG A 583 -15.70 -4.39 13.53
C ARG A 583 -16.56 -3.61 12.53
N GLU A 584 -16.57 -2.29 12.62
CA GLU A 584 -17.36 -1.45 11.70
C GLU A 584 -16.73 -1.42 10.29
N THR A 585 -15.43 -1.49 10.20
CA THR A 585 -14.70 -1.61 8.93
C THR A 585 -15.04 -2.95 8.24
N VAL A 586 -15.00 -4.07 8.97
CA VAL A 586 -15.41 -5.39 8.44
C VAL A 586 -16.84 -5.33 7.93
N ARG A 587 -17.76 -4.72 8.69
CA ARG A 587 -19.17 -4.61 8.31
C ARG A 587 -19.34 -3.81 7.02
N ARG A 588 -18.82 -2.58 6.98
CA ARG A 588 -19.08 -1.63 5.88
C ARG A 588 -18.26 -1.93 4.63
N GLN A 589 -17.01 -2.28 4.80
CA GLN A 589 -16.09 -2.39 3.68
C GLN A 589 -15.93 -3.80 3.15
N THR A 590 -16.30 -4.84 3.93
CA THR A 590 -16.21 -6.23 3.45
C THR A 590 -17.57 -6.89 3.35
N MET A 591 -18.31 -6.98 4.46
CA MET A 591 -19.56 -7.76 4.47
C MET A 591 -20.63 -7.14 3.58
N HIS A 592 -20.77 -5.82 3.59
CA HIS A 592 -21.70 -5.12 2.69
C HIS A 592 -21.39 -5.39 1.22
N GLN A 593 -20.10 -5.37 0.86
CA GLN A 593 -19.67 -5.68 -0.51
C GLN A 593 -19.91 -7.16 -0.87
N PHE A 594 -19.66 -8.08 0.05
CA PHE A 594 -19.94 -9.51 -0.18
C PHE A 594 -21.43 -9.79 -0.39
N VAL A 595 -22.29 -9.04 0.30
CA VAL A 595 -23.75 -9.10 0.08
C VAL A 595 -24.11 -8.55 -1.31
N GLN A 596 -23.52 -7.42 -1.73
CA GLN A 596 -23.72 -6.86 -3.06
C GLN A 596 -23.21 -7.78 -4.18
N MET A 597 -22.14 -8.50 -3.94
CA MET A 597 -21.55 -9.48 -4.87
C MET A 597 -22.31 -10.82 -4.88
N GLY A 598 -23.35 -11.01 -4.06
CA GLY A 598 -24.09 -12.25 -3.96
C GLY A 598 -23.33 -13.41 -3.31
N ILE A 599 -22.16 -13.14 -2.69
CA ILE A 599 -21.36 -14.16 -1.97
C ILE A 599 -22.07 -14.55 -0.67
N VAL A 600 -22.71 -13.59 -0.01
CA VAL A 600 -23.23 -13.70 1.35
C VAL A 600 -24.69 -13.23 1.43
N VAL A 601 -25.45 -13.87 2.31
CA VAL A 601 -26.79 -13.44 2.71
C VAL A 601 -26.77 -12.96 4.16
N GLU A 602 -27.54 -11.89 4.42
CA GLU A 602 -27.71 -11.32 5.75
C GLU A 602 -28.92 -11.95 6.43
N ASN A 603 -28.79 -12.27 7.72
CA ASN A 603 -29.85 -12.77 8.59
C ASN A 603 -30.75 -13.82 7.92
N PRO A 604 -30.21 -14.94 7.39
CA PRO A 604 -31.02 -15.92 6.66
C PRO A 604 -32.09 -16.58 7.53
N ASP A 605 -31.92 -16.55 8.86
CA ASP A 605 -32.87 -17.04 9.86
C ASP A 605 -33.98 -16.04 10.16
N ARG A 606 -33.73 -14.73 9.97
CA ARG A 606 -34.68 -13.68 10.25
C ARG A 606 -34.41 -12.43 9.42
N PRO A 607 -34.91 -12.36 8.17
CA PRO A 607 -34.60 -11.28 7.24
C PRO A 607 -35.06 -9.87 7.72
N ASP A 608 -36.07 -9.80 8.57
CA ASP A 608 -36.64 -8.58 9.15
C ASP A 608 -35.91 -8.09 10.43
N ARG A 609 -34.75 -8.65 10.74
CA ARG A 609 -33.97 -8.29 11.94
C ARG A 609 -33.55 -6.81 11.90
N PRO A 610 -33.75 -6.04 12.99
CA PRO A 610 -33.33 -4.63 13.06
C PRO A 610 -31.82 -4.47 12.83
N ILE A 611 -31.41 -3.41 12.09
CA ILE A 611 -30.01 -3.15 11.70
C ILE A 611 -29.03 -3.10 12.89
N ASN A 612 -29.49 -2.63 14.05
CA ASN A 612 -28.69 -2.52 15.26
C ASN A 612 -28.74 -3.76 16.17
N SER A 613 -29.31 -4.87 15.70
CA SER A 613 -29.40 -6.09 16.50
C SER A 613 -28.04 -6.70 16.77
N PRO A 614 -27.71 -7.04 18.03
CA PRO A 614 -26.48 -7.75 18.35
C PRO A 614 -26.42 -9.17 17.76
N LYS A 615 -27.55 -9.69 17.29
CA LYS A 615 -27.68 -11.01 16.65
C LYS A 615 -27.58 -10.94 15.12
N TRP A 616 -27.15 -9.80 14.56
CA TRP A 616 -26.91 -9.67 13.12
C TRP A 616 -25.86 -10.68 12.66
N CYS A 617 -26.18 -11.48 11.66
CA CYS A 617 -25.31 -12.55 11.18
C CYS A 617 -25.30 -12.62 9.66
N TYR A 618 -24.28 -13.31 9.17
CA TYR A 618 -24.00 -13.52 7.76
C TYR A 618 -23.78 -15.01 7.49
N GLN A 619 -24.13 -15.44 6.29
CA GLN A 619 -23.94 -16.81 5.82
C GLN A 619 -23.60 -16.81 4.33
N LEU A 620 -22.74 -17.75 3.88
CA LEU A 620 -22.50 -17.93 2.46
C LEU A 620 -23.78 -18.27 1.71
N HIS A 621 -23.95 -17.66 0.55
CA HIS A 621 -25.01 -18.06 -0.38
C HIS A 621 -24.72 -19.48 -0.90
N GLN A 622 -25.76 -20.27 -1.13
CA GLN A 622 -25.60 -21.67 -1.55
C GLN A 622 -24.77 -21.84 -2.83
N GLN A 623 -24.92 -20.94 -3.78
CA GLN A 623 -24.15 -20.98 -5.03
C GLN A 623 -22.66 -20.63 -4.79
N ALA A 624 -22.37 -19.67 -3.88
CA ALA A 624 -21.00 -19.37 -3.47
C ALA A 624 -20.36 -20.56 -2.77
N LEU A 625 -21.09 -21.25 -1.88
CA LEU A 625 -20.59 -22.45 -1.22
C LEU A 625 -20.29 -23.55 -2.24
N SER A 626 -21.14 -23.76 -3.24
CA SER A 626 -20.93 -24.76 -4.29
C SER A 626 -19.68 -24.42 -5.13
N LEU A 627 -19.51 -23.13 -5.45
CA LEU A 627 -18.31 -22.65 -6.12
C LEU A 627 -17.05 -22.94 -5.30
N LEU A 628 -17.03 -22.54 -4.01
CA LEU A 628 -15.86 -22.73 -3.14
C LEU A 628 -15.46 -24.20 -3.02
N LYS A 629 -16.40 -25.10 -2.99
CA LYS A 629 -16.14 -26.56 -2.95
C LYS A 629 -15.44 -27.09 -4.19
N SER A 630 -15.56 -26.43 -5.33
CA SER A 630 -14.90 -26.81 -6.59
C SER A 630 -13.49 -26.24 -6.75
N TYR A 631 -13.03 -25.41 -5.80
CA TYR A 631 -11.70 -24.78 -5.89
C TYR A 631 -10.58 -25.83 -5.93
N GLY A 632 -9.66 -25.65 -6.89
CA GLY A 632 -8.55 -26.57 -7.10
C GLY A 632 -8.89 -27.81 -7.93
N SER A 633 -10.14 -27.96 -8.41
CA SER A 633 -10.53 -29.02 -9.37
C SER A 633 -10.37 -28.55 -10.82
N GLU A 634 -10.36 -29.47 -11.76
CA GLU A 634 -10.35 -29.17 -13.21
C GLU A 634 -11.59 -28.38 -13.66
N GLN A 635 -12.65 -28.42 -12.88
CA GLN A 635 -13.93 -27.74 -13.17
C GLN A 635 -13.97 -26.30 -12.66
N TRP A 636 -12.92 -25.80 -12.01
CA TRP A 636 -12.89 -24.49 -11.37
C TRP A 636 -13.26 -23.33 -12.29
N GLU A 637 -12.65 -23.26 -13.47
CA GLU A 637 -12.90 -22.18 -14.44
C GLU A 637 -14.36 -22.19 -14.94
N GLU A 638 -14.94 -23.36 -15.15
CA GLU A 638 -16.34 -23.51 -15.55
C GLU A 638 -17.28 -23.11 -14.40
N ALA A 639 -16.96 -23.50 -13.17
CA ALA A 639 -17.71 -23.12 -11.99
C ALA A 639 -17.71 -21.59 -11.77
N CYS A 640 -16.60 -20.90 -12.00
CA CYS A 640 -16.52 -19.44 -11.96
C CYS A 640 -17.42 -18.78 -13.00
N ARG A 641 -17.42 -19.28 -14.25
CA ARG A 641 -18.32 -18.76 -15.31
C ARG A 641 -19.79 -18.94 -14.94
N ASN A 642 -20.17 -20.11 -14.47
CA ASN A 642 -21.53 -20.42 -14.06
C ASN A 642 -21.96 -19.57 -12.86
N TYR A 643 -21.07 -19.34 -11.90
CA TYR A 643 -21.29 -18.46 -10.77
C TYR A 643 -21.56 -17.01 -11.19
N ALA A 644 -20.77 -16.46 -12.09
CA ALA A 644 -20.94 -15.10 -12.61
C ALA A 644 -22.33 -14.90 -13.26
N VAL A 645 -22.79 -15.87 -14.07
CA VAL A 645 -24.14 -15.85 -14.66
C VAL A 645 -25.22 -15.93 -13.57
N SER A 646 -25.02 -16.80 -12.58
CA SER A 646 -25.99 -16.99 -11.47
C SER A 646 -26.11 -15.75 -10.60
N VAL A 647 -24.99 -15.09 -10.29
CA VAL A 647 -24.98 -13.84 -9.51
C VAL A 647 -25.69 -12.73 -10.27
N THR A 648 -25.47 -12.60 -11.58
CA THR A 648 -26.17 -11.62 -12.41
C THR A 648 -27.69 -11.84 -12.35
N ASN A 649 -28.14 -13.07 -12.45
CA ASN A 649 -29.56 -13.42 -12.34
C ASN A 649 -30.13 -13.15 -10.94
N LEU A 650 -29.36 -13.44 -9.88
CA LEU A 650 -29.74 -13.17 -8.49
C LEU A 650 -29.89 -11.67 -8.23
N LEU A 651 -28.93 -10.88 -8.69
CA LEU A 651 -28.96 -9.42 -8.55
C LEU A 651 -30.12 -8.81 -9.31
N GLN A 652 -30.41 -9.29 -10.53
CA GLN A 652 -31.57 -8.88 -11.31
C GLN A 652 -32.90 -9.27 -10.62
N ALA A 653 -32.99 -10.48 -10.04
CA ALA A 653 -34.15 -10.92 -9.29
C ALA A 653 -34.35 -10.11 -8.00
N ARG A 654 -33.25 -9.74 -7.32
CA ARG A 654 -33.26 -8.89 -6.13
C ARG A 654 -33.72 -7.47 -6.48
N ASN A 655 -33.22 -6.92 -7.58
CA ASN A 655 -33.61 -5.59 -8.07
C ASN A 655 -35.10 -5.54 -8.48
N ARG A 656 -35.66 -6.64 -9.01
CA ARG A 656 -37.10 -6.74 -9.32
C ARG A 656 -37.99 -6.74 -8.09
N ASN A 657 -37.47 -7.09 -6.92
CA ASN A 657 -38.20 -7.15 -5.65
C ASN A 657 -37.98 -5.94 -4.75
N ILE A 658 -37.21 -4.92 -5.19
CA ILE A 658 -37.06 -3.67 -4.43
C ILE A 658 -38.37 -2.88 -4.60
N PRO A 659 -39.04 -2.47 -3.51
CA PRO A 659 -40.22 -1.59 -3.61
C PRO A 659 -39.81 -0.30 -4.32
N MET A 660 -40.53 0.06 -5.37
CA MET A 660 -40.33 1.31 -6.11
C MET A 660 -41.15 2.43 -5.48
N ILE A 661 -40.57 3.63 -5.43
CA ILE A 661 -41.23 4.84 -4.92
C ILE A 661 -41.58 5.71 -6.12
N PRO A 662 -42.88 6.02 -6.34
CA PRO A 662 -43.29 6.94 -7.38
C PRO A 662 -42.87 8.37 -7.03
N VAL A 663 -42.35 9.07 -8.03
CA VAL A 663 -41.87 10.46 -7.91
C VAL A 663 -42.39 11.26 -9.09
N THR A 664 -42.92 12.46 -8.83
CA THR A 664 -43.36 13.39 -9.87
C THR A 664 -42.28 14.44 -10.14
N LEU A 665 -41.84 14.52 -11.38
CA LEU A 665 -40.87 15.54 -11.82
C LEU A 665 -41.54 16.92 -11.92
N PRO A 666 -40.77 18.02 -11.90
CA PRO A 666 -41.28 19.39 -12.03
C PRO A 666 -42.06 19.66 -13.32
N ASP A 667 -41.86 18.88 -14.36
CA ASP A 667 -42.59 18.95 -15.64
C ASP A 667 -43.89 18.08 -15.66
N GLY A 668 -44.21 17.39 -14.54
CA GLY A 668 -45.37 16.52 -14.41
C GLY A 668 -45.17 15.07 -14.85
N GLN A 669 -43.96 14.70 -15.36
CA GLN A 669 -43.66 13.32 -15.69
C GLN A 669 -43.54 12.48 -14.40
N ALA A 670 -44.11 11.29 -14.39
CA ALA A 670 -43.91 10.34 -13.28
C ALA A 670 -42.76 9.38 -13.59
N ILE A 671 -41.89 9.19 -12.62
CA ILE A 671 -40.78 8.21 -12.63
C ILE A 671 -40.89 7.33 -11.38
N GLU A 672 -40.17 6.22 -11.40
CA GLU A 672 -40.07 5.34 -10.24
C GLU A 672 -38.62 5.24 -9.80
N ILE A 673 -38.32 5.38 -8.51
CA ILE A 673 -37.01 5.26 -7.93
C ILE A 673 -36.96 4.13 -6.90
N SER A 674 -35.83 3.48 -6.71
CA SER A 674 -35.71 2.40 -5.75
C SER A 674 -35.90 2.88 -4.30
N SER A 675 -36.42 2.03 -3.40
CA SER A 675 -36.60 2.40 -1.99
C SER A 675 -35.25 2.37 -1.26
N GLY A 676 -34.77 3.54 -0.82
CA GLY A 676 -33.53 3.70 -0.03
C GLY A 676 -33.52 5.05 0.66
N GLY A 677 -32.76 5.20 1.73
CA GLY A 677 -32.74 6.47 2.49
C GLY A 677 -32.31 7.67 1.65
N GLN A 678 -31.40 7.50 0.71
CA GLN A 678 -30.96 8.55 -0.23
C GLN A 678 -32.06 8.86 -1.25
N ASN A 679 -32.75 7.86 -1.76
CA ASN A 679 -33.78 8.03 -2.74
C ASN A 679 -35.04 8.70 -2.17
N ILE A 680 -35.32 8.54 -0.87
CA ILE A 680 -36.39 9.31 -0.19
C ILE A 680 -36.03 10.80 -0.25
N LEU A 681 -34.77 11.17 0.03
CA LEU A 681 -34.34 12.55 -0.06
C LEU A 681 -34.31 13.07 -1.51
N ILE A 682 -33.96 12.23 -2.49
CA ILE A 682 -34.06 12.56 -3.93
C ILE A 682 -35.52 12.86 -4.29
N LYS A 683 -36.49 12.08 -3.80
CA LYS A 683 -37.95 12.38 -3.97
C LYS A 683 -38.29 13.74 -3.39
N ASP A 684 -37.90 14.02 -2.14
CA ASP A 684 -38.19 15.30 -1.48
C ASP A 684 -37.58 16.48 -2.25
N ILE A 685 -36.39 16.30 -2.84
CA ILE A 685 -35.75 17.32 -3.70
C ILE A 685 -36.61 17.56 -4.94
N LEU A 686 -37.00 16.51 -5.66
CA LEU A 686 -37.78 16.64 -6.91
C LEU A 686 -39.17 17.20 -6.69
N GLU A 687 -39.87 16.78 -5.64
CA GLU A 687 -41.26 17.15 -5.35
C GLU A 687 -41.41 18.41 -4.48
N SER A 688 -40.38 18.75 -3.67
CA SER A 688 -40.48 19.88 -2.74
C SER A 688 -39.50 21.02 -3.02
N PHE A 689 -38.20 20.73 -3.28
CA PHE A 689 -37.20 21.74 -3.58
C PHE A 689 -37.41 22.31 -5.00
N CYS A 690 -37.47 21.44 -6.02
CA CYS A 690 -37.48 21.90 -7.41
C CYS A 690 -38.68 22.83 -7.72
N PRO A 691 -39.96 22.54 -7.30
CA PRO A 691 -41.07 23.47 -7.53
C PRO A 691 -40.90 24.82 -6.87
N ARG A 692 -40.17 24.91 -5.73
CA ARG A 692 -39.99 26.14 -4.96
C ARG A 692 -38.85 27.00 -5.47
N PHE A 693 -37.70 26.38 -5.71
CA PHE A 693 -36.46 27.12 -5.99
C PHE A 693 -36.05 27.12 -7.46
N THR A 694 -36.54 26.15 -8.24
CA THR A 694 -36.31 26.06 -9.69
C THR A 694 -37.62 25.85 -10.46
N PRO A 695 -38.63 26.71 -10.26
CA PRO A 695 -39.95 26.53 -10.88
C PRO A 695 -39.88 26.53 -12.41
N GLY A 696 -40.37 25.43 -13.03
CA GLY A 696 -40.26 25.17 -14.47
C GLY A 696 -38.86 24.78 -14.94
N GLY A 697 -37.97 24.44 -14.00
CA GLY A 697 -36.67 23.88 -14.31
C GLY A 697 -36.76 22.49 -14.91
N ARG A 698 -35.90 22.20 -15.90
CA ARG A 698 -35.82 20.87 -16.51
C ARG A 698 -34.78 20.01 -15.79
N VAL A 699 -35.20 18.84 -15.32
CA VAL A 699 -34.30 17.85 -14.72
C VAL A 699 -33.49 17.18 -15.84
N LEU A 700 -32.18 17.27 -15.79
CA LEU A 700 -31.28 16.71 -16.79
C LEU A 700 -30.64 15.38 -16.33
N TYR A 701 -30.50 15.21 -15.02
CA TYR A 701 -29.88 14.03 -14.44
C TYR A 701 -30.49 13.70 -13.09
N VAL A 702 -30.75 12.42 -12.85
CA VAL A 702 -31.12 11.86 -11.54
C VAL A 702 -30.37 10.55 -11.37
N GLY A 703 -29.50 10.48 -10.35
CA GLY A 703 -28.85 9.26 -9.91
C GLY A 703 -29.77 8.40 -9.05
N ASP A 704 -29.61 7.09 -9.07
CA ASP A 704 -30.28 6.16 -8.16
C ASP A 704 -29.25 5.30 -7.43
N ALA A 705 -29.49 5.04 -6.16
CA ALA A 705 -28.64 4.16 -5.35
C ALA A 705 -28.66 2.69 -5.84
N GLY A 706 -29.70 2.27 -6.55
CA GLY A 706 -29.87 0.92 -7.10
C GLY A 706 -29.37 0.77 -8.55
N ASP A 707 -29.60 1.77 -9.40
CA ASP A 707 -29.15 1.85 -10.78
C ASP A 707 -28.31 3.12 -10.98
N LYS A 708 -27.34 3.11 -11.91
CA LYS A 708 -26.40 4.23 -12.07
C LYS A 708 -27.08 5.58 -12.36
N PHE A 709 -28.23 5.60 -13.00
CA PHE A 709 -29.03 6.79 -13.26
C PHE A 709 -30.44 6.42 -13.76
N ILE A 710 -31.43 7.26 -13.45
CA ILE A 710 -32.83 7.12 -13.91
C ILE A 710 -33.08 8.09 -15.05
N ILE A 711 -32.55 9.31 -14.95
CA ILE A 711 -32.60 10.33 -16.00
C ILE A 711 -31.18 10.71 -16.35
N ASN A 712 -30.86 10.71 -17.63
CA ASN A 712 -29.58 11.18 -18.15
C ASN A 712 -29.77 11.76 -19.56
N GLU A 713 -30.03 13.05 -19.62
CA GLU A 713 -30.20 13.83 -20.86
C GLU A 713 -28.84 14.14 -21.52
N THR A 714 -28.03 13.12 -21.84
CA THR A 714 -26.68 13.24 -22.37
C THR A 714 -26.62 14.16 -23.59
N GLN A 715 -27.64 14.14 -24.45
CA GLN A 715 -27.69 15.01 -25.61
C GLN A 715 -27.81 16.48 -25.23
N LYS A 716 -28.58 16.81 -24.17
CA LYS A 716 -28.71 18.16 -23.67
C LYS A 716 -27.42 18.70 -23.05
N PHE A 717 -26.67 17.87 -22.36
CA PHE A 717 -25.35 18.26 -21.85
C PHE A 717 -24.40 18.61 -23.01
N ARG A 718 -24.39 17.80 -24.09
CA ARG A 718 -23.58 18.10 -25.29
C ARG A 718 -24.02 19.39 -25.98
N GLU A 719 -25.34 19.63 -26.11
CA GLU A 719 -25.87 20.88 -26.66
C GLU A 719 -25.44 22.11 -25.85
N MET A 720 -25.18 21.94 -24.56
CA MET A 720 -24.65 22.98 -23.67
C MET A 720 -23.12 23.05 -23.65
N GLY A 721 -22.41 22.26 -24.47
CA GLY A 721 -20.95 22.21 -24.49
C GLY A 721 -20.31 21.48 -23.30
N ILE A 722 -21.09 20.63 -22.60
CA ILE A 722 -20.63 19.83 -21.45
C ILE A 722 -20.38 18.41 -21.93
N GLU A 723 -19.13 17.98 -21.94
CA GLU A 723 -18.74 16.60 -22.16
C GLU A 723 -18.66 15.84 -20.83
N LEU A 724 -19.60 14.92 -20.63
CA LEU A 724 -19.62 14.09 -19.43
C LEU A 724 -18.55 13.01 -19.55
N ASP A 725 -17.59 13.00 -18.61
CA ASP A 725 -16.63 11.91 -18.47
C ASP A 725 -17.39 10.63 -18.01
N PRO A 726 -17.26 9.49 -18.71
CA PRO A 726 -17.86 8.22 -18.28
C PRO A 726 -17.45 7.76 -16.87
N HIS A 727 -16.32 8.25 -16.38
CA HIS A 727 -15.76 7.99 -15.04
C HIS A 727 -15.91 9.16 -14.07
N GLY A 728 -16.46 10.30 -14.52
CA GLY A 728 -16.70 11.48 -13.70
C GLY A 728 -17.85 11.24 -12.72
N LYS A 729 -17.65 11.60 -11.46
CA LYS A 729 -18.72 11.52 -10.45
C LYS A 729 -19.75 12.62 -10.70
N MET A 730 -20.90 12.25 -11.22
CA MET A 730 -22.07 13.15 -11.36
C MET A 730 -22.62 13.51 -9.96
N PRO A 731 -23.27 14.69 -9.80
CA PRO A 731 -24.08 14.97 -8.62
C PRO A 731 -25.34 14.10 -8.62
N ASP A 732 -26.04 13.98 -7.49
CA ASP A 732 -27.26 13.16 -7.40
C ASP A 732 -28.37 13.69 -8.31
N ILE A 733 -28.50 15.01 -8.45
CA ILE A 733 -29.50 15.64 -9.34
C ILE A 733 -28.87 16.85 -10.05
N VAL A 734 -29.18 17.02 -11.35
CA VAL A 734 -28.86 18.22 -12.15
C VAL A 734 -30.13 18.81 -12.71
N VAL A 735 -30.41 20.09 -12.40
CA VAL A 735 -31.58 20.82 -12.93
C VAL A 735 -31.09 22.02 -13.76
N HIS A 736 -31.58 22.12 -14.99
CA HIS A 736 -31.41 23.34 -15.79
C HIS A 736 -32.55 24.31 -15.52
N TYR A 737 -32.27 25.39 -14.77
CA TYR A 737 -33.22 26.46 -14.50
C TYR A 737 -33.16 27.50 -15.62
N GLN A 738 -33.92 27.27 -16.67
CA GLN A 738 -33.88 28.00 -17.94
C GLN A 738 -34.13 29.51 -17.78
N ARG A 739 -35.00 29.94 -16.86
CA ARG A 739 -35.33 31.36 -16.64
C ARG A 739 -34.11 32.21 -16.27
N LYS A 740 -33.13 31.62 -15.59
CA LYS A 740 -31.93 32.28 -15.13
C LYS A 740 -30.67 31.77 -15.82
N ASP A 741 -30.82 30.80 -16.68
CA ASP A 741 -29.74 30.09 -17.37
C ASP A 741 -28.73 29.48 -16.40
N TRP A 742 -29.23 28.83 -15.33
CA TRP A 742 -28.43 28.19 -14.30
C TRP A 742 -28.49 26.66 -14.38
N LEU A 743 -27.36 26.02 -14.09
CA LEU A 743 -27.30 24.60 -13.73
C LEU A 743 -27.23 24.48 -12.22
N VAL A 744 -28.26 23.88 -11.64
CA VAL A 744 -28.36 23.62 -10.21
C VAL A 744 -27.92 22.19 -9.97
N LEU A 745 -26.80 22.03 -9.26
CA LEU A 745 -26.11 20.78 -8.98
C LEU A 745 -26.38 20.41 -7.54
N ILE A 746 -27.11 19.31 -7.30
CA ILE A 746 -27.64 18.96 -5.99
C ILE A 746 -27.05 17.65 -5.51
N GLU A 747 -26.49 17.63 -4.30
CA GLU A 747 -26.02 16.46 -3.57
C GLU A 747 -26.98 16.11 -2.43
N ALA A 748 -27.49 14.90 -2.41
CA ALA A 748 -28.40 14.39 -1.38
C ALA A 748 -27.60 13.67 -0.28
N VAL A 749 -27.45 14.29 0.88
CA VAL A 749 -26.59 13.78 1.96
C VAL A 749 -27.36 12.90 2.93
N THR A 750 -27.10 11.60 2.87
CA THR A 750 -27.59 10.61 3.86
C THR A 750 -26.45 9.79 4.45
N SER A 751 -25.53 9.29 3.62
CA SER A 751 -24.40 8.48 4.02
C SER A 751 -23.07 8.98 3.45
N HIS A 752 -23.10 9.85 2.43
CA HIS A 752 -21.95 10.51 1.84
C HIS A 752 -21.90 11.96 2.32
N GLY A 753 -20.73 12.61 2.22
CA GLY A 753 -20.54 13.98 2.70
C GLY A 753 -21.21 15.03 1.81
N PRO A 754 -21.30 16.30 2.32
CA PRO A 754 -21.88 17.44 1.59
C PRO A 754 -20.97 17.91 0.45
N VAL A 755 -21.40 18.92 -0.29
CA VAL A 755 -20.54 19.65 -1.21
C VAL A 755 -19.45 20.34 -0.39
N ASN A 756 -18.37 19.65 -0.16
CA ASN A 756 -17.16 20.19 0.46
C ASN A 756 -16.28 20.87 -0.61
N LEU A 757 -15.21 21.54 -0.20
CA LEU A 757 -14.34 22.29 -1.12
C LEU A 757 -13.80 21.44 -2.28
N LYS A 758 -13.44 20.19 -2.01
CA LYS A 758 -12.98 19.25 -3.04
C LYS A 758 -14.11 18.97 -4.04
N ARG A 759 -15.28 18.61 -3.53
CA ARG A 759 -16.45 18.28 -4.36
C ARG A 759 -16.96 19.49 -5.15
N HIS A 760 -16.95 20.68 -4.53
CA HIS A 760 -17.25 21.94 -5.20
C HIS A 760 -16.35 22.19 -6.43
N ASN A 761 -15.04 21.97 -6.28
CA ASN A 761 -14.09 22.12 -7.37
C ASN A 761 -14.26 21.05 -8.46
N GLU A 762 -14.51 19.80 -8.09
CA GLU A 762 -14.80 18.72 -9.03
C GLU A 762 -16.03 19.05 -9.88
N LEU A 763 -17.15 19.44 -9.24
CA LEU A 763 -18.38 19.81 -9.93
C LEU A 763 -18.19 21.07 -10.80
N ARG A 764 -17.48 22.09 -10.31
CA ARG A 764 -17.16 23.28 -11.10
C ARG A 764 -16.38 22.91 -12.35
N GLN A 765 -15.34 22.09 -12.23
CA GLN A 765 -14.53 21.66 -13.37
C GLN A 765 -15.36 20.85 -14.40
N LEU A 766 -16.27 19.99 -13.94
CA LEU A 766 -17.11 19.17 -14.81
C LEU A 766 -18.11 20.00 -15.63
N PHE A 767 -18.69 21.06 -15.03
CA PHE A 767 -19.81 21.79 -15.62
C PHE A 767 -19.44 23.20 -16.15
N GLN A 768 -18.26 23.75 -15.86
CA GLN A 768 -17.88 25.13 -16.24
C GLN A 768 -17.80 25.33 -17.77
N SER A 769 -17.55 24.27 -18.56
CA SER A 769 -17.48 24.37 -20.03
C SER A 769 -18.80 24.78 -20.67
N GLY A 770 -19.95 24.57 -19.98
CA GLY A 770 -21.29 24.88 -20.48
C GLY A 770 -21.64 26.39 -20.51
N GLY A 771 -20.76 27.27 -19.99
CA GLY A 771 -20.99 28.72 -19.96
C GLY A 771 -22.23 29.18 -19.17
N LYS A 772 -22.82 28.26 -18.37
CA LYS A 772 -24.00 28.51 -17.52
C LYS A 772 -23.61 28.96 -16.11
N GLY A 773 -24.48 29.68 -15.43
CA GLY A 773 -24.31 29.94 -14.00
C GLY A 773 -24.42 28.63 -13.20
N LEU A 774 -23.41 28.32 -12.37
CA LEU A 774 -23.43 27.10 -11.54
C LEU A 774 -23.92 27.43 -10.13
N VAL A 775 -24.90 26.68 -9.66
CA VAL A 775 -25.42 26.72 -8.28
C VAL A 775 -25.22 25.37 -7.64
N PHE A 776 -24.51 25.35 -6.52
CA PHE A 776 -24.19 24.11 -5.78
C PHE A 776 -25.11 24.00 -4.57
N VAL A 777 -25.85 22.93 -4.47
CA VAL A 777 -26.81 22.70 -3.38
C VAL A 777 -26.47 21.41 -2.65
N THR A 778 -26.42 21.49 -1.32
CA THR A 778 -26.39 20.32 -0.46
C THR A 778 -27.75 20.15 0.19
N ALA A 779 -28.40 19.01 -0.01
CA ALA A 779 -29.68 18.68 0.58
C ALA A 779 -29.55 17.70 1.75
N PHE A 780 -30.22 17.97 2.86
CA PHE A 780 -30.28 17.13 4.04
C PHE A 780 -31.72 16.70 4.38
N PRO A 781 -31.92 15.51 4.97
CA PRO A 781 -33.26 15.09 5.42
C PRO A 781 -33.78 15.95 6.59
N SER A 782 -32.89 16.39 7.49
CA SER A 782 -33.21 17.18 8.66
C SER A 782 -32.10 18.10 9.11
N ARG A 783 -32.42 19.15 9.86
CA ARG A 783 -31.43 20.06 10.49
C ARG A 783 -30.45 19.31 11.41
N ARG A 784 -30.92 18.25 12.06
CA ARG A 784 -30.06 17.41 12.92
C ARG A 784 -28.96 16.71 12.11
N GLU A 785 -29.28 16.20 10.94
CA GLU A 785 -28.28 15.59 10.05
C GLU A 785 -27.32 16.66 9.50
N MET A 786 -27.82 17.82 9.07
CA MET A 786 -26.99 18.93 8.62
C MET A 786 -25.94 19.34 9.66
N THR A 787 -26.30 19.38 10.95
CA THR A 787 -25.39 19.78 12.03
C THR A 787 -24.13 18.91 12.09
N ARG A 788 -24.21 17.64 11.70
CA ARG A 788 -23.06 16.72 11.68
C ARG A 788 -22.01 17.09 10.64
N TYR A 789 -22.45 17.72 9.57
CA TYR A 789 -21.62 18.06 8.42
C TYR A 789 -21.34 19.57 8.28
N LEU A 790 -21.79 20.39 9.22
CA LEU A 790 -21.72 21.85 9.13
C LEU A 790 -20.30 22.36 8.87
N ALA A 791 -19.31 21.66 9.42
CA ALA A 791 -17.89 21.99 9.26
C ALA A 791 -17.32 21.65 7.88
N GLU A 792 -17.99 20.78 7.11
CA GLU A 792 -17.50 20.27 5.83
C GLU A 792 -18.14 21.02 4.64
N ILE A 793 -19.26 21.75 4.86
CA ILE A 793 -19.96 22.47 3.81
C ILE A 793 -19.08 23.61 3.26
N SER A 794 -18.90 23.65 1.95
CA SER A 794 -18.09 24.66 1.28
C SER A 794 -18.77 26.03 1.26
N TRP A 795 -17.97 27.10 1.29
CA TRP A 795 -18.44 28.43 0.93
C TRP A 795 -18.91 28.50 -0.53
N GLU A 796 -19.72 29.49 -0.86
CA GLU A 796 -20.32 29.69 -2.18
C GLU A 796 -21.24 28.50 -2.57
N THR A 797 -21.94 27.92 -1.57
CA THR A 797 -22.92 26.86 -1.76
C THR A 797 -24.21 27.15 -1.00
N GLU A 798 -25.28 26.48 -1.42
CA GLU A 798 -26.61 26.55 -0.81
C GLU A 798 -26.89 25.27 -0.02
N VAL A 799 -27.63 25.36 1.07
CA VAL A 799 -28.07 24.20 1.86
C VAL A 799 -29.59 24.21 2.00
N TRP A 800 -30.19 23.10 1.63
CA TRP A 800 -31.61 22.86 1.78
C TRP A 800 -31.88 21.70 2.73
N VAL A 801 -32.99 21.76 3.47
CA VAL A 801 -33.37 20.75 4.47
C VAL A 801 -34.80 20.34 4.25
N ALA A 802 -35.02 19.03 4.03
CA ALA A 802 -36.35 18.50 3.65
C ALA A 802 -37.42 18.68 4.71
N ASP A 803 -37.08 18.68 6.01
CA ASP A 803 -38.02 18.90 7.11
C ASP A 803 -38.49 20.37 7.22
N GLN A 804 -37.86 21.30 6.47
CA GLN A 804 -38.27 22.72 6.37
C GLN A 804 -38.10 23.20 4.92
N PRO A 805 -38.95 22.72 4.00
CA PRO A 805 -38.74 22.82 2.57
C PRO A 805 -38.85 24.24 1.99
N ASP A 806 -39.40 25.18 2.72
CA ASP A 806 -39.64 26.56 2.27
C ASP A 806 -38.44 27.48 2.54
N HIS A 807 -37.38 26.97 3.21
CA HIS A 807 -36.22 27.76 3.61
C HIS A 807 -34.92 27.23 3.00
N MET A 808 -33.99 28.14 2.71
CA MET A 808 -32.64 27.86 2.27
C MET A 808 -31.62 28.54 3.18
N ILE A 809 -30.51 27.87 3.43
CA ILE A 809 -29.36 28.44 4.15
C ILE A 809 -28.29 28.77 3.13
N HIS A 810 -27.86 30.03 3.10
CA HIS A 810 -26.82 30.50 2.18
C HIS A 810 -25.47 30.52 2.85
N PHE A 811 -24.48 29.81 2.30
CA PHE A 811 -23.09 29.86 2.72
C PHE A 811 -22.29 30.86 1.86
N ASN A 812 -22.91 31.99 1.49
CA ASN A 812 -22.42 32.98 0.55
C ASN A 812 -22.17 34.34 1.25
N GLY A 813 -21.74 34.33 2.51
CA GLY A 813 -21.50 35.56 3.27
C GLY A 813 -20.48 36.49 2.62
N GLU A 814 -20.58 37.77 2.94
CA GLU A 814 -19.62 38.81 2.52
C GLU A 814 -18.20 38.40 2.91
N ARG A 815 -17.24 38.65 2.02
CA ARG A 815 -15.82 38.31 2.25
C ARG A 815 -15.11 39.22 3.23
N PHE A 816 -15.74 40.36 3.58
CA PHE A 816 -15.17 41.38 4.43
C PHE A 816 -16.01 41.59 5.69
N LEU A 817 -15.35 41.94 6.77
CA LEU A 817 -15.99 42.31 8.03
C LEU A 817 -16.74 43.66 7.86
N GLY A 818 -18.07 43.69 8.15
CA GLY A 818 -18.90 44.89 8.11
C GLY A 818 -18.56 45.90 9.20
N PRO A 819 -19.20 47.09 9.23
CA PRO A 819 -20.65 47.22 9.19
C PRO A 819 -21.22 47.27 7.77
N TYR A 820 -22.35 46.56 7.61
CA TYR A 820 -23.09 46.58 6.35
C TYR A 820 -23.92 47.89 6.29
N GLU A 821 -23.94 48.53 5.13
CA GLU A 821 -24.78 49.71 4.93
C GLU A 821 -26.27 49.31 4.94
N ASP A 822 -27.09 50.09 5.58
CA ASP A 822 -28.54 49.91 5.58
C ASP A 822 -29.06 49.88 4.13
N PRO A 823 -29.94 48.94 3.75
CA PRO A 823 -30.48 48.80 2.40
C PRO A 823 -31.16 50.06 1.87
N GLU A 824 -31.64 50.92 2.77
CA GLU A 824 -32.28 52.20 2.43
C GLU A 824 -31.33 53.26 1.91
N ASN A 825 -30.02 53.09 2.05
CA ASN A 825 -28.98 54.03 1.56
C ASN A 825 -28.31 53.61 0.25
N ARG A 826 -28.76 52.53 -0.42
CA ARG A 826 -28.33 52.22 -1.78
C ARG A 826 -29.25 52.89 -2.81
N SER A 827 -29.01 54.21 -3.07
CA SER A 827 -29.61 54.93 -4.20
C SER A 827 -28.86 54.65 -5.51
#